data_18e7fb6d9805f2c589372224debb91b8
#
_entry.id   18e7fb6d9805f2c589372224debb91b8
#
_cell.length_a   1.000
_cell.length_b   1.000
_cell.length_c   1.000
_cell.angle_alpha   90.00
_cell.angle_beta   90.00
_cell.angle_gamma   90.00
#
_symmetry.space_group_name_H-M   'P 1'
#
loop_
_entity.id
_entity.type
_entity.pdbx_description
1 polymer ?
#
loop_
_entity_poly.entity_id
_entity_poly.type
_entity_poly.pdbx_seq_one_letter_code
_entity_poly.pdbx_strand_id
1 'polypeptide(L)'
;MSRVTWQTRDVDFRSAYSHGFARVAACTVPVSLADPEANADSVLAEARACHEQAAAVALFPELVLSGYSVEDLFLQDAVLDGVRAALDRLVAASRDLLPVLVVGAPLVHGNRLYNCAVVVHRGRILGVAPKSYLPNYREFYEKRHFAPGDDQRDATITVGGAQVPFGPDLLFRSDDVPGLVLHVEVCEDMWVPVPPSAEAALAGATVLANLSGSPITVGRAEDRRLLVRSASSRCLAAYVYSAAGQGESSTDLSWDGQTMIYECGELLAETDRFPLEPRRSVADVDLDRLRQERLRQGTFDDNRRTHAARTQTFRTVPFTLEPPTGDIGLLRSVDRFPFVPNDPERLRLDCYEAYNIQVSGLEQRLRAIGQPKVVIGVSGGLDSTHALIVAARAMDRLGRPRSDILAYTLPGFATGETTRSNATSLSKALGVSFEELDIKPAARQMLGDLDHPYAAGEPVYDVTFENVQAGLRTDYLFRIANHRGGIVLGTGDLSELALGWATYGVGDQMSHYTVNSGVPKTLIQHLIRWVISEGFFADEANEVLQAIVEQEISPELVPVEEGEGPQSTEDAIGPYALQDFTLFQVLRYGFRPSKIAFLAEQAWSDPKRGEWPPGFPEDLRPSYDLATIRRWLVVFIKRFFAFSQFKRSALPNGPKVSAGGALSPRGEWRAPSDGNAEVWLAELERNVPKA
;
A
#
# COMPACT_ATOMS: atom_id res chain seq x y z
N MET A 1 -18.35 14.18 -18.43
CA MET A 1 -17.54 12.96 -18.34
C MET A 1 -18.31 11.83 -19.02
N SER A 2 -18.00 11.53 -20.27
CA SER A 2 -18.60 10.44 -21.03
C SER A 2 -18.18 9.11 -20.40
N ARG A 3 -19.16 8.26 -20.09
CA ARG A 3 -18.93 6.86 -19.76
C ARG A 3 -18.23 6.20 -20.95
N VAL A 4 -16.94 5.90 -20.82
CA VAL A 4 -16.31 4.92 -21.71
C VAL A 4 -16.95 3.59 -21.33
N THR A 5 -17.95 3.19 -22.10
CA THR A 5 -18.48 1.84 -22.07
C THR A 5 -17.42 0.93 -22.67
N TRP A 6 -16.79 0.12 -21.85
CA TRP A 6 -16.02 -1.04 -22.31
C TRP A 6 -16.99 -1.97 -23.05
N GLN A 7 -17.11 -1.78 -24.37
CA GLN A 7 -17.86 -2.69 -25.21
C GLN A 7 -17.05 -3.98 -25.35
N THR A 8 -17.53 -5.04 -24.69
CA THR A 8 -17.45 -6.46 -25.09
C THR A 8 -16.19 -6.91 -25.83
N ARG A 9 -15.00 -6.70 -25.27
CA ARG A 9 -13.90 -7.66 -25.39
C ARG A 9 -14.07 -8.64 -24.23
N ASP A 10 -13.97 -9.94 -24.48
CA ASP A 10 -13.82 -10.94 -23.42
C ASP A 10 -12.50 -10.63 -22.70
N VAL A 11 -12.56 -9.84 -21.65
CA VAL A 11 -11.41 -9.46 -20.83
C VAL A 11 -11.32 -10.47 -19.70
N ASP A 12 -10.23 -11.18 -19.62
CA ASP A 12 -9.97 -12.10 -18.51
C ASP A 12 -9.97 -11.32 -17.18
N PHE A 13 -10.64 -11.89 -16.17
CA PHE A 13 -10.59 -11.36 -14.80
C PHE A 13 -9.16 -11.20 -14.29
N ARG A 14 -8.22 -12.06 -14.73
CA ARG A 14 -6.81 -12.01 -14.33
C ARG A 14 -5.96 -11.02 -15.14
N SER A 15 -6.55 -10.25 -16.05
CA SER A 15 -5.83 -9.19 -16.76
C SER A 15 -5.50 -8.03 -15.83
N ALA A 16 -4.22 -7.78 -15.55
CA ALA A 16 -3.77 -6.69 -14.70
C ALA A 16 -4.25 -5.32 -15.20
N TYR A 17 -4.27 -5.11 -16.52
CA TYR A 17 -4.75 -3.87 -17.13
C TYR A 17 -6.24 -3.59 -16.82
N SER A 18 -7.06 -4.64 -16.69
CA SER A 18 -8.48 -4.48 -16.34
C SER A 18 -8.71 -4.02 -14.90
N HIS A 19 -7.72 -4.21 -14.04
CA HIS A 19 -7.73 -3.78 -12.64
C HIS A 19 -6.99 -2.46 -12.40
N GLY A 20 -6.74 -1.68 -13.46
CA GLY A 20 -6.12 -0.35 -13.34
C GLY A 20 -4.61 -0.39 -13.11
N PHE A 21 -3.93 -1.47 -13.49
CA PHE A 21 -2.48 -1.52 -13.55
C PHE A 21 -1.97 -1.17 -14.94
N ALA A 22 -0.75 -0.62 -15.00
CA ALA A 22 0.00 -0.44 -16.23
C ALA A 22 1.43 -0.91 -16.02
N ARG A 23 1.90 -1.84 -16.87
CA ARG A 23 3.26 -2.33 -16.79
C ARG A 23 4.22 -1.33 -17.43
N VAL A 24 5.27 -0.94 -16.72
CA VAL A 24 6.30 -0.03 -17.21
C VAL A 24 7.68 -0.66 -17.05
N ALA A 25 8.59 -0.31 -17.96
CA ALA A 25 9.96 -0.79 -17.97
C ALA A 25 10.96 0.37 -18.03
N ALA A 26 12.01 0.30 -17.20
CA ALA A 26 13.20 1.13 -17.28
C ALA A 26 14.35 0.23 -17.76
N CYS A 27 14.94 0.56 -18.89
CA CYS A 27 15.92 -0.26 -19.59
C CYS A 27 17.29 0.41 -19.58
N THR A 28 18.36 -0.35 -19.43
CA THR A 28 19.72 0.06 -19.76
C THR A 28 20.30 -0.93 -20.76
N VAL A 29 20.93 -0.41 -21.80
CA VAL A 29 21.52 -1.21 -22.89
C VAL A 29 22.98 -0.79 -23.11
N PRO A 30 23.85 -1.71 -23.53
CA PRO A 30 25.18 -1.33 -23.97
C PRO A 30 25.12 -0.41 -25.19
N VAL A 31 25.95 0.61 -25.21
CA VAL A 31 26.05 1.56 -26.31
C VAL A 31 27.40 1.43 -27.03
N SER A 32 27.41 1.78 -28.33
CA SER A 32 28.61 2.02 -29.13
C SER A 32 28.72 3.50 -29.40
N LEU A 33 29.82 4.13 -29.00
CA LEU A 33 29.99 5.58 -29.10
C LEU A 33 29.96 6.04 -30.56
N ALA A 34 29.09 7.01 -30.84
CA ALA A 34 28.88 7.57 -32.19
C ALA A 34 28.52 6.54 -33.26
N ASP A 35 27.92 5.41 -32.88
CA ASP A 35 27.37 4.40 -33.78
C ASP A 35 25.85 4.24 -33.58
N PRO A 36 25.05 5.13 -34.16
CA PRO A 36 23.59 5.13 -33.95
C PRO A 36 22.90 3.87 -34.48
N GLU A 37 23.48 3.19 -35.51
CA GLU A 37 22.91 1.98 -36.09
C GLU A 37 22.98 0.80 -35.10
N ALA A 38 24.16 0.56 -34.52
CA ALA A 38 24.36 -0.47 -33.50
C ALA A 38 23.53 -0.17 -32.24
N ASN A 39 23.42 1.11 -31.84
CA ASN A 39 22.61 1.52 -30.69
C ASN A 39 21.10 1.30 -30.94
N ALA A 40 20.61 1.57 -32.15
CA ALA A 40 19.24 1.25 -32.53
C ALA A 40 18.94 -0.24 -32.47
N ASP A 41 19.91 -1.11 -32.83
CA ASP A 41 19.79 -2.59 -32.72
C ASP A 41 19.60 -2.98 -31.24
N SER A 42 20.43 -2.44 -30.36
CA SER A 42 20.36 -2.69 -28.91
C SER A 42 19.01 -2.24 -28.33
N VAL A 43 18.55 -1.04 -28.67
CA VAL A 43 17.26 -0.50 -28.25
C VAL A 43 16.10 -1.35 -28.78
N LEU A 44 16.12 -1.78 -30.04
CA LEU A 44 15.08 -2.60 -30.66
C LEU A 44 15.00 -4.00 -30.05
N ALA A 45 16.13 -4.61 -29.74
CA ALA A 45 16.17 -5.92 -29.07
C ALA A 45 15.48 -5.84 -27.71
N GLU A 46 15.80 -4.82 -26.94
CA GLU A 46 15.23 -4.61 -25.60
C GLU A 46 13.75 -4.17 -25.68
N ALA A 47 13.37 -3.36 -26.68
CA ALA A 47 11.97 -2.98 -26.91
C ALA A 47 11.08 -4.19 -27.26
N ARG A 48 11.61 -5.18 -28.00
CA ARG A 48 10.90 -6.46 -28.25
C ARG A 48 10.72 -7.27 -26.98
N ALA A 49 11.74 -7.33 -26.14
CA ALA A 49 11.64 -8.02 -24.85
C ALA A 49 10.60 -7.33 -23.91
N CYS A 50 10.50 -5.99 -23.95
CA CYS A 50 9.44 -5.24 -23.25
C CYS A 50 8.05 -5.54 -23.85
N HIS A 51 7.94 -5.69 -25.19
CA HIS A 51 6.70 -6.08 -25.83
C HIS A 51 6.23 -7.47 -25.41
N GLU A 52 7.13 -8.45 -25.37
CA GLU A 52 6.85 -9.83 -24.93
C GLU A 52 6.39 -9.86 -23.47
N GLN A 53 6.86 -8.93 -22.64
CA GLN A 53 6.41 -8.75 -21.25
C GLN A 53 5.14 -7.90 -21.12
N ALA A 54 4.53 -7.48 -22.24
CA ALA A 54 3.34 -6.64 -22.26
C ALA A 54 3.52 -5.28 -21.57
N ALA A 55 4.71 -4.67 -21.63
CA ALA A 55 4.95 -3.34 -21.09
C ALA A 55 4.21 -2.25 -21.89
N ALA A 56 3.59 -1.30 -21.20
CA ALA A 56 2.95 -0.11 -21.80
C ALA A 56 3.98 0.97 -22.17
N VAL A 57 5.07 1.08 -21.38
CA VAL A 57 6.13 2.06 -21.56
C VAL A 57 7.49 1.35 -21.43
N ALA A 58 8.41 1.68 -22.31
CA ALA A 58 9.82 1.28 -22.23
C ALA A 58 10.69 2.54 -22.31
N LEU A 59 11.38 2.83 -21.22
CA LEU A 59 12.26 3.97 -21.06
C LEU A 59 13.71 3.55 -21.28
N PHE A 60 14.44 4.28 -22.12
CA PHE A 60 15.85 4.08 -22.42
C PHE A 60 16.71 5.25 -21.91
N PRO A 61 18.04 5.11 -21.79
CA PRO A 61 18.90 6.16 -21.28
C PRO A 61 18.94 7.43 -22.14
N GLU A 62 19.39 8.52 -21.55
CA GLU A 62 19.70 9.77 -22.20
C GLU A 62 20.70 9.58 -23.34
N LEU A 63 20.43 10.18 -24.51
CA LEU A 63 21.29 10.15 -25.70
C LEU A 63 21.70 8.73 -26.15
N VAL A 64 20.90 7.71 -25.83
CA VAL A 64 21.23 6.31 -26.11
C VAL A 64 21.53 6.03 -27.59
N LEU A 65 20.96 6.81 -28.52
CA LEU A 65 21.21 6.59 -29.95
C LEU A 65 22.61 7.04 -30.40
N SER A 66 23.24 7.99 -29.74
CA SER A 66 24.61 8.44 -30.03
C SER A 66 25.65 7.94 -29.04
N GLY A 67 25.22 7.57 -27.84
CA GLY A 67 25.99 7.59 -26.60
C GLY A 67 25.97 8.99 -26.00
N TYR A 68 26.05 9.06 -24.66
CA TYR A 68 26.10 10.33 -23.92
C TYR A 68 27.51 10.97 -23.99
N SER A 69 28.56 10.17 -23.93
CA SER A 69 29.95 10.60 -23.75
C SER A 69 30.72 10.73 -25.07
N VAL A 70 30.08 11.28 -26.11
CA VAL A 70 30.69 11.43 -27.47
C VAL A 70 31.29 12.80 -27.72
N GLU A 71 31.28 13.71 -26.72
CA GLU A 71 32.00 14.98 -26.74
C GLU A 71 31.65 15.85 -27.97
N ASP A 72 32.66 16.50 -28.59
CA ASP A 72 32.46 17.33 -29.78
C ASP A 72 31.96 16.56 -31.01
N LEU A 73 31.86 15.20 -30.97
CA LEU A 73 31.25 14.44 -32.05
C LEU A 73 29.76 14.73 -32.21
N PHE A 74 29.08 15.27 -31.19
CA PHE A 74 27.72 15.78 -31.33
C PHE A 74 27.59 16.86 -32.42
N LEU A 75 28.66 17.56 -32.77
CA LEU A 75 28.66 18.60 -33.78
C LEU A 75 29.06 18.08 -35.18
N GLN A 76 29.15 16.77 -35.37
CA GLN A 76 29.47 16.16 -36.64
C GLN A 76 28.18 15.74 -37.39
N ASP A 77 27.99 16.25 -38.59
CA ASP A 77 26.81 15.96 -39.42
C ASP A 77 26.62 14.45 -39.63
N ALA A 78 27.70 13.69 -39.81
CA ALA A 78 27.63 12.26 -40.00
C ALA A 78 26.98 11.56 -38.80
N VAL A 79 27.25 11.96 -37.56
CA VAL A 79 26.64 11.43 -36.33
C VAL A 79 25.17 11.81 -36.28
N LEU A 80 24.84 13.07 -36.55
CA LEU A 80 23.46 13.59 -36.53
C LEU A 80 22.58 12.92 -37.62
N ASP A 81 23.16 12.70 -38.81
CA ASP A 81 22.47 11.97 -39.89
C ASP A 81 22.24 10.53 -39.52
N GLY A 82 23.24 9.87 -38.92
CA GLY A 82 23.12 8.52 -38.40
C GLY A 82 22.04 8.39 -37.32
N VAL A 83 21.95 9.35 -36.39
CA VAL A 83 20.89 9.39 -35.36
C VAL A 83 19.50 9.52 -36.00
N ARG A 84 19.34 10.38 -37.04
CA ARG A 84 18.07 10.50 -37.76
C ARG A 84 17.66 9.19 -38.43
N ALA A 85 18.59 8.54 -39.12
CA ALA A 85 18.34 7.24 -39.77
C ALA A 85 18.00 6.12 -38.76
N ALA A 86 18.71 6.09 -37.62
CA ALA A 86 18.43 5.17 -36.53
C ALA A 86 17.04 5.39 -35.93
N LEU A 87 16.64 6.67 -35.74
CA LEU A 87 15.32 7.01 -35.23
C LEU A 87 14.21 6.63 -36.23
N ASP A 88 14.38 6.88 -37.51
CA ASP A 88 13.42 6.46 -38.55
C ASP A 88 13.22 4.94 -38.56
N ARG A 89 14.30 4.20 -38.35
CA ARG A 89 14.26 2.73 -38.21
C ARG A 89 13.50 2.27 -36.97
N LEU A 90 13.73 2.92 -35.82
CA LEU A 90 13.00 2.66 -34.57
C LEU A 90 11.51 2.95 -34.74
N VAL A 91 11.15 4.09 -35.35
CA VAL A 91 9.77 4.44 -35.65
C VAL A 91 9.11 3.38 -36.53
N ALA A 92 9.78 2.94 -37.60
CA ALA A 92 9.23 1.92 -38.48
C ALA A 92 9.01 0.57 -37.73
N ALA A 93 9.97 0.14 -36.91
CA ALA A 93 9.89 -1.09 -36.15
C ALA A 93 8.84 -1.04 -35.03
N SER A 94 8.55 0.14 -34.50
CA SER A 94 7.55 0.29 -33.42
C SER A 94 6.10 0.02 -33.83
N ARG A 95 5.82 -0.17 -35.13
CA ARG A 95 4.45 -0.46 -35.64
C ARG A 95 3.83 -1.68 -34.99
N ASP A 96 4.63 -2.69 -34.77
CA ASP A 96 4.22 -3.99 -34.24
C ASP A 96 4.54 -4.16 -32.75
N LEU A 97 5.04 -3.11 -32.10
CA LEU A 97 5.38 -3.13 -30.68
C LEU A 97 4.29 -2.49 -29.82
N LEU A 98 4.01 -3.12 -28.66
CA LEU A 98 3.06 -2.60 -27.69
C LEU A 98 3.57 -1.35 -26.98
N PRO A 99 4.81 -1.30 -26.43
CA PRO A 99 5.22 -0.19 -25.58
C PRO A 99 5.34 1.13 -26.33
N VAL A 100 5.00 2.20 -25.62
CA VAL A 100 5.49 3.55 -25.92
C VAL A 100 6.98 3.54 -25.63
N LEU A 101 7.81 3.76 -26.64
CA LEU A 101 9.27 3.83 -26.50
C LEU A 101 9.68 5.27 -26.19
N VAL A 102 10.50 5.47 -25.18
CA VAL A 102 11.08 6.79 -24.82
C VAL A 102 12.59 6.67 -24.98
N VAL A 103 13.12 7.34 -26.00
CA VAL A 103 14.50 7.14 -26.49
C VAL A 103 15.25 8.46 -26.48
N GLY A 104 16.46 8.49 -25.93
CA GLY A 104 17.33 9.67 -25.92
C GLY A 104 18.03 9.89 -27.26
N ALA A 105 17.97 11.11 -27.80
CA ALA A 105 18.61 11.49 -29.08
C ALA A 105 19.00 12.95 -29.12
N PRO A 106 20.15 13.31 -29.74
CA PRO A 106 20.48 14.69 -30.09
C PRO A 106 19.70 15.11 -31.35
N LEU A 107 18.96 16.22 -31.29
CA LEU A 107 18.16 16.70 -32.41
C LEU A 107 18.43 18.18 -32.69
N VAL A 108 18.52 18.53 -33.96
CA VAL A 108 18.66 19.93 -34.42
C VAL A 108 17.29 20.55 -34.64
N HIS A 109 17.05 21.71 -34.03
CA HIS A 109 15.87 22.53 -34.27
C HIS A 109 16.29 24.01 -34.46
N GLY A 110 15.93 24.56 -35.59
CA GLY A 110 16.47 25.86 -36.01
C GLY A 110 18.00 25.80 -36.12
N ASN A 111 18.69 26.69 -35.43
CA ASN A 111 20.16 26.76 -35.39
C ASN A 111 20.74 26.18 -34.08
N ARG A 112 19.99 25.33 -33.37
CA ARG A 112 20.39 24.80 -32.07
C ARG A 112 20.32 23.28 -32.05
N LEU A 113 21.23 22.68 -31.34
CA LEU A 113 21.20 21.26 -30.98
C LEU A 113 20.58 21.09 -29.61
N TYR A 114 19.67 20.15 -29.47
CA TYR A 114 18.98 19.82 -28.22
C TYR A 114 19.21 18.37 -27.82
N ASN A 115 19.39 18.13 -26.54
CA ASN A 115 19.35 16.83 -25.93
C ASN A 115 17.87 16.48 -25.66
N CYS A 116 17.35 15.45 -26.33
CA CYS A 116 15.92 15.21 -26.40
C CYS A 116 15.53 13.79 -25.95
N ALA A 117 14.37 13.69 -25.32
CA ALA A 117 13.60 12.48 -25.20
C ALA A 117 12.57 12.41 -26.33
N VAL A 118 12.67 11.40 -27.19
CA VAL A 118 11.76 11.16 -28.30
C VAL A 118 10.76 10.07 -27.90
N VAL A 119 9.47 10.38 -27.97
CA VAL A 119 8.39 9.46 -27.60
C VAL A 119 7.80 8.85 -28.86
N VAL A 120 7.98 7.55 -29.03
CA VAL A 120 7.60 6.79 -30.24
C VAL A 120 6.57 5.74 -29.90
N HIS A 121 5.53 5.62 -30.72
CA HIS A 121 4.52 4.56 -30.58
C HIS A 121 3.88 4.22 -31.90
N ARG A 122 3.78 2.93 -32.20
CA ARG A 122 3.07 2.36 -33.37
C ARG A 122 3.35 3.09 -34.69
N GLY A 123 4.63 3.23 -34.99
CA GLY A 123 5.08 3.77 -36.28
C GLY A 123 5.03 5.30 -36.39
N ARG A 124 4.89 6.01 -35.29
CA ARG A 124 4.89 7.48 -35.26
C ARG A 124 5.60 8.05 -34.04
N ILE A 125 6.16 9.23 -34.20
CA ILE A 125 6.65 10.04 -33.09
C ILE A 125 5.43 10.79 -32.51
N LEU A 126 5.15 10.60 -31.22
CA LEU A 126 4.07 11.29 -30.51
C LEU A 126 4.48 12.73 -30.15
N GLY A 127 5.76 12.94 -29.81
CA GLY A 127 6.32 14.21 -29.44
C GLY A 127 7.77 14.09 -29.00
N VAL A 128 8.41 15.24 -28.80
CA VAL A 128 9.82 15.36 -28.40
C VAL A 128 9.93 16.32 -27.22
N ALA A 129 10.51 15.86 -26.12
CA ALA A 129 10.79 16.69 -24.95
C ALA A 129 12.29 17.01 -24.88
N PRO A 130 12.70 18.28 -25.06
CA PRO A 130 14.08 18.69 -24.90
C PRO A 130 14.41 18.85 -23.41
N LYS A 131 15.67 18.57 -23.05
CA LYS A 131 16.21 18.81 -21.70
C LYS A 131 16.09 20.30 -21.35
N SER A 132 15.44 20.60 -20.24
CA SER A 132 15.19 21.97 -19.80
C SER A 132 16.42 22.60 -19.14
N TYR A 133 17.12 21.84 -18.31
CA TYR A 133 18.25 22.30 -17.52
C TYR A 133 19.52 21.55 -17.92
N LEU A 134 20.55 22.29 -18.32
CA LEU A 134 21.82 21.74 -18.77
C LEU A 134 22.86 21.86 -17.65
N PRO A 135 23.39 20.76 -17.12
CA PRO A 135 24.48 20.83 -16.14
C PRO A 135 25.74 21.44 -16.79
N ASN A 136 26.31 22.43 -16.12
CA ASN A 136 27.52 23.13 -16.58
C ASN A 136 28.38 23.51 -15.36
N TYR A 137 28.72 22.50 -14.57
CA TYR A 137 29.50 22.59 -13.34
C TYR A 137 30.25 21.28 -13.11
N ARG A 138 31.37 21.33 -12.37
CA ARG A 138 32.25 20.19 -12.09
C ARG A 138 32.65 19.48 -13.40
N GLU A 139 32.33 18.17 -13.52
CA GLU A 139 32.58 17.34 -14.68
C GLU A 139 31.63 17.62 -15.88
N PHE A 140 30.57 18.38 -15.68
CA PHE A 140 29.56 18.64 -16.72
C PHE A 140 29.78 19.95 -17.46
N TYR A 141 29.64 19.92 -18.78
CA TYR A 141 29.74 21.08 -19.69
C TYR A 141 28.77 20.99 -20.89
N GLU A 142 27.54 20.54 -20.64
CA GLU A 142 26.56 20.32 -21.70
C GLU A 142 26.22 21.60 -22.49
N LYS A 143 26.34 22.77 -21.88
CA LYS A 143 26.13 24.06 -22.61
C LYS A 143 27.13 24.29 -23.74
N ARG A 144 28.23 23.52 -23.84
CA ARG A 144 29.13 23.51 -24.97
C ARG A 144 28.45 23.00 -26.24
N HIS A 145 27.57 22.00 -26.12
CA HIS A 145 26.97 21.28 -27.24
C HIS A 145 25.49 21.61 -27.40
N PHE A 146 24.73 21.71 -26.30
CA PHE A 146 23.29 21.77 -26.31
C PHE A 146 22.71 23.12 -25.87
N ALA A 147 21.52 23.43 -26.40
CA ALA A 147 20.68 24.50 -25.92
C ALA A 147 19.67 24.00 -24.88
N PRO A 148 19.34 24.81 -23.85
CA PRO A 148 18.25 24.49 -22.95
C PRO A 148 16.91 24.52 -23.67
N GLY A 149 16.00 23.61 -23.29
CA GLY A 149 14.70 23.46 -23.92
C GLY A 149 13.53 24.09 -23.15
N ASP A 150 13.79 24.78 -22.05
CA ASP A 150 12.77 25.38 -21.18
C ASP A 150 11.93 26.46 -21.84
N ASP A 151 12.49 27.13 -22.88
CA ASP A 151 11.84 28.14 -23.71
C ASP A 151 11.01 27.57 -24.88
N GLN A 152 11.08 26.23 -25.12
CA GLN A 152 10.41 25.56 -26.24
C GLN A 152 8.97 25.14 -25.94
N ARG A 153 8.24 25.95 -25.19
CA ARG A 153 6.83 25.67 -24.90
C ARG A 153 5.96 26.00 -26.12
N ASP A 154 4.93 25.21 -26.37
CA ASP A 154 4.02 25.30 -27.51
C ASP A 154 4.74 25.23 -28.90
N ALA A 155 5.95 24.69 -28.93
CA ALA A 155 6.73 24.54 -30.15
C ALA A 155 6.42 23.21 -30.87
N THR A 156 6.86 23.11 -32.12
CA THR A 156 6.88 21.90 -32.95
C THR A 156 8.24 21.70 -33.58
N ILE A 157 8.62 20.48 -33.86
CA ILE A 157 9.86 20.09 -34.55
C ILE A 157 9.55 19.17 -35.73
N THR A 158 10.32 19.26 -36.79
CA THR A 158 10.21 18.32 -37.92
C THR A 158 11.21 17.18 -37.73
N VAL A 159 10.69 15.96 -37.56
CA VAL A 159 11.49 14.72 -37.40
C VAL A 159 10.85 13.61 -38.24
N GLY A 160 11.66 12.86 -38.98
CA GLY A 160 11.15 11.78 -39.88
C GLY A 160 10.17 12.29 -40.93
N GLY A 161 10.31 13.56 -41.37
CA GLY A 161 9.40 14.18 -42.34
C GLY A 161 8.06 14.63 -41.78
N ALA A 162 7.77 14.41 -40.50
CA ALA A 162 6.55 14.83 -39.83
C ALA A 162 6.80 15.97 -38.85
N GLN A 163 5.83 16.88 -38.75
CA GLN A 163 5.82 17.93 -37.74
C GLN A 163 5.15 17.40 -36.46
N VAL A 164 5.88 17.39 -35.33
CA VAL A 164 5.42 16.83 -34.05
C VAL A 164 5.55 17.85 -32.92
N PRO A 165 4.77 17.75 -31.83
CA PRO A 165 4.92 18.60 -30.65
C PRO A 165 6.33 18.54 -30.08
N PHE A 166 6.89 19.71 -29.74
CA PHE A 166 8.22 19.89 -29.18
C PHE A 166 8.16 20.78 -27.94
N GLY A 167 8.67 20.30 -26.79
CA GLY A 167 8.72 21.10 -25.58
C GLY A 167 8.69 20.26 -24.28
N PRO A 168 9.01 20.90 -23.14
CA PRO A 168 8.95 20.26 -21.82
C PRO A 168 7.51 20.19 -21.27
N ASP A 169 6.53 20.70 -21.98
CA ASP A 169 5.13 20.85 -21.60
C ASP A 169 4.22 19.77 -22.21
N LEU A 170 4.75 18.55 -22.43
CA LEU A 170 4.02 17.47 -23.07
C LEU A 170 3.53 16.42 -22.07
N LEU A 171 2.25 16.00 -22.23
CA LEU A 171 1.65 14.85 -21.58
C LEU A 171 1.19 13.86 -22.65
N PHE A 172 1.57 12.60 -22.52
CA PHE A 172 1.16 11.53 -23.42
C PHE A 172 0.09 10.69 -22.69
N ARG A 173 -1.16 10.80 -23.14
CA ARG A 173 -2.31 10.16 -22.47
C ARG A 173 -2.81 8.98 -23.26
N SER A 174 -2.92 7.84 -22.62
CA SER A 174 -3.64 6.70 -23.20
C SER A 174 -5.15 6.92 -23.18
N ASP A 175 -5.82 6.66 -24.30
CA ASP A 175 -7.28 6.77 -24.43
C ASP A 175 -7.99 5.50 -23.95
N ASP A 176 -7.30 4.36 -23.91
CA ASP A 176 -7.85 3.04 -23.59
C ASP A 176 -7.27 2.40 -22.30
N VAL A 177 -6.29 3.03 -21.66
CA VAL A 177 -5.84 2.67 -20.30
C VAL A 177 -6.09 3.85 -19.36
N PRO A 178 -7.25 3.87 -18.67
CA PRO A 178 -7.65 5.00 -17.84
C PRO A 178 -6.62 5.31 -16.75
N GLY A 179 -6.18 6.56 -16.70
CA GLY A 179 -5.21 7.02 -15.72
C GLY A 179 -3.75 6.90 -16.17
N LEU A 180 -3.45 6.28 -17.30
CA LEU A 180 -2.09 6.26 -17.85
C LEU A 180 -1.82 7.60 -18.58
N VAL A 181 -1.06 8.47 -17.93
CA VAL A 181 -0.60 9.76 -18.47
C VAL A 181 0.89 9.87 -18.21
N LEU A 182 1.68 9.73 -19.27
CA LEU A 182 3.14 9.78 -19.23
C LEU A 182 3.64 11.22 -19.42
N HIS A 183 4.64 11.62 -18.63
CA HIS A 183 5.50 12.76 -18.85
C HIS A 183 6.95 12.30 -18.89
N VAL A 184 7.77 13.00 -19.68
CA VAL A 184 9.20 12.68 -19.82
C VAL A 184 10.04 13.93 -19.55
N GLU A 185 11.14 13.75 -18.82
CA GLU A 185 12.14 14.75 -18.53
C GLU A 185 13.54 14.14 -18.65
N VAL A 186 14.58 14.95 -18.76
CA VAL A 186 15.92 14.47 -19.06
C VAL A 186 16.91 14.84 -17.96
N CYS A 187 17.42 13.84 -17.28
CA CYS A 187 18.57 13.84 -16.36
C CYS A 187 18.56 14.99 -15.34
N GLU A 188 19.29 16.08 -15.61
CA GLU A 188 19.43 17.25 -14.72
C GLU A 188 18.08 17.86 -14.33
N ASP A 189 17.06 17.68 -15.16
CA ASP A 189 15.71 18.19 -14.89
C ASP A 189 15.18 17.72 -13.52
N MET A 190 15.56 16.50 -13.05
CA MET A 190 15.14 16.00 -11.73
C MET A 190 15.92 16.59 -10.55
N TRP A 191 17.09 17.22 -10.80
CA TRP A 191 17.99 17.70 -9.74
C TRP A 191 17.67 19.14 -9.33
N VAL A 192 16.89 19.88 -10.13
CA VAL A 192 16.53 21.25 -9.82
C VAL A 192 15.45 21.30 -8.73
N PRO A 193 15.34 22.42 -7.96
CA PRO A 193 14.35 22.55 -6.89
C PRO A 193 12.90 22.40 -7.35
N VAL A 194 12.56 22.84 -8.56
CA VAL A 194 11.22 22.70 -9.18
C VAL A 194 11.39 22.00 -10.53
N PRO A 195 11.39 20.65 -10.54
CA PRO A 195 11.58 19.89 -11.77
C PRO A 195 10.34 19.96 -12.69
N PRO A 196 10.52 19.80 -14.02
CA PRO A 196 9.40 19.71 -14.96
C PRO A 196 8.38 18.65 -14.60
N SER A 197 8.82 17.51 -14.06
CA SER A 197 7.96 16.43 -13.58
C SER A 197 7.00 16.86 -12.47
N ALA A 198 7.38 17.78 -11.59
CA ALA A 198 6.49 18.30 -10.54
C ALA A 198 5.34 19.13 -11.16
N GLU A 199 5.63 20.00 -12.13
CA GLU A 199 4.61 20.74 -12.88
C GLU A 199 3.70 19.79 -13.67
N ALA A 200 4.29 18.79 -14.33
CA ALA A 200 3.57 17.77 -15.10
C ALA A 200 2.62 16.93 -14.23
N ALA A 201 3.06 16.52 -13.03
CA ALA A 201 2.20 15.80 -12.08
C ALA A 201 0.98 16.63 -11.68
N LEU A 202 1.17 17.92 -11.40
CA LEU A 202 0.07 18.86 -11.14
C LEU A 202 -0.81 19.09 -12.39
N ALA A 203 -0.25 18.97 -13.60
CA ALA A 203 -0.99 19.02 -14.86
C ALA A 203 -1.75 17.71 -15.18
N GLY A 204 -1.45 16.62 -14.46
CA GLY A 204 -2.18 15.36 -14.57
C GLY A 204 -1.34 14.12 -14.89
N ALA A 205 -0.02 14.24 -15.08
CA ALA A 205 0.86 13.09 -15.29
C ALA A 205 0.80 12.14 -14.09
N THR A 206 0.73 10.83 -14.36
CA THR A 206 0.71 9.76 -13.35
C THR A 206 1.96 8.90 -13.42
N VAL A 207 2.62 8.86 -14.58
CA VAL A 207 3.90 8.21 -14.81
C VAL A 207 4.91 9.26 -15.24
N LEU A 208 5.97 9.44 -14.46
CA LEU A 208 7.04 10.38 -14.70
C LEU A 208 8.27 9.57 -15.12
N ALA A 209 8.83 9.86 -16.29
CA ALA A 209 9.98 9.14 -16.83
C ALA A 209 11.18 10.05 -16.98
N ASN A 210 12.34 9.63 -16.45
CA ASN A 210 13.58 10.37 -16.53
C ASN A 210 14.66 9.53 -17.22
N LEU A 211 15.15 10.06 -18.35
CA LEU A 211 16.30 9.54 -19.08
C LEU A 211 17.55 10.20 -18.53
N SER A 212 18.52 9.42 -18.08
CA SER A 212 19.77 9.95 -17.51
C SER A 212 21.01 9.41 -18.22
N GLY A 213 22.00 10.27 -18.41
CA GLY A 213 23.39 9.89 -18.55
C GLY A 213 23.93 9.55 -17.17
N SER A 214 24.15 10.56 -16.35
CA SER A 214 24.44 10.46 -14.93
C SER A 214 25.62 9.52 -14.59
N PRO A 215 26.87 9.97 -14.81
CA PRO A 215 28.04 9.16 -14.43
C PRO A 215 28.02 8.86 -12.93
N ILE A 216 28.63 7.71 -12.58
CA ILE A 216 28.64 7.23 -11.19
C ILE A 216 29.86 7.74 -10.43
N THR A 217 29.64 8.19 -9.22
CA THR A 217 30.64 8.39 -8.19
C THR A 217 30.16 7.74 -6.90
N VAL A 218 31.06 7.53 -5.93
CA VAL A 218 30.69 6.94 -4.64
C VAL A 218 29.58 7.78 -3.97
N GLY A 219 28.48 7.13 -3.58
CA GLY A 219 27.30 7.77 -2.99
C GLY A 219 26.21 8.21 -3.97
N ARG A 220 26.54 8.44 -5.24
CA ARG A 220 25.59 8.98 -6.24
C ARG A 220 24.34 8.11 -6.43
N ALA A 221 24.46 6.79 -6.30
CA ALA A 221 23.30 5.90 -6.43
C ALA A 221 22.24 6.17 -5.35
N GLU A 222 22.66 6.47 -4.13
CA GLU A 222 21.73 6.84 -3.04
C GLU A 222 21.10 8.21 -3.26
N ASP A 223 21.87 9.19 -3.77
CA ASP A 223 21.31 10.50 -4.14
C ASP A 223 20.20 10.35 -5.18
N ARG A 224 20.38 9.50 -6.21
CA ARG A 224 19.38 9.21 -7.23
C ARG A 224 18.14 8.55 -6.61
N ARG A 225 18.31 7.52 -5.75
CA ARG A 225 17.19 6.88 -5.03
C ARG A 225 16.42 7.89 -4.19
N LEU A 226 17.11 8.76 -3.46
CA LEU A 226 16.49 9.80 -2.63
C LEU A 226 15.61 10.74 -3.47
N LEU A 227 16.12 11.22 -4.60
CA LEU A 227 15.39 12.15 -5.48
C LEU A 227 14.19 11.47 -6.13
N VAL A 228 14.36 10.28 -6.71
CA VAL A 228 13.28 9.52 -7.36
C VAL A 228 12.20 9.14 -6.35
N ARG A 229 12.58 8.64 -5.18
CA ARG A 229 11.67 8.33 -4.08
C ARG A 229 10.89 9.55 -3.63
N SER A 230 11.58 10.67 -3.42
CA SER A 230 10.97 11.94 -3.00
C SER A 230 10.02 12.49 -4.06
N ALA A 231 10.40 12.49 -5.34
CA ALA A 231 9.55 12.93 -6.44
C ALA A 231 8.29 12.08 -6.56
N SER A 232 8.44 10.76 -6.59
CA SER A 232 7.34 9.81 -6.64
C SER A 232 6.34 10.02 -5.49
N SER A 233 6.83 10.18 -4.26
CA SER A 233 6.00 10.41 -3.06
C SER A 233 5.24 11.73 -3.11
N ARG A 234 5.93 12.84 -3.36
CA ARG A 234 5.33 14.19 -3.37
C ARG A 234 4.36 14.40 -4.53
N CYS A 235 4.70 13.84 -5.71
CA CYS A 235 3.88 13.96 -6.91
C CYS A 235 2.72 12.97 -6.95
N LEU A 236 2.60 12.06 -5.98
CA LEU A 236 1.62 10.97 -5.98
C LEU A 236 1.58 10.29 -7.35
N ALA A 237 2.74 9.82 -7.80
CA ALA A 237 2.98 9.31 -9.14
C ALA A 237 3.92 8.11 -9.11
N ALA A 238 3.94 7.36 -10.22
CA ALA A 238 5.06 6.48 -10.50
C ALA A 238 6.21 7.29 -11.09
N TYR A 239 7.45 6.96 -10.71
CA TYR A 239 8.64 7.54 -11.29
C TYR A 239 9.54 6.43 -11.85
N VAL A 240 9.82 6.52 -13.14
CA VAL A 240 10.59 5.54 -13.91
C VAL A 240 11.92 6.19 -14.28
N TYR A 241 13.03 5.59 -13.87
CA TYR A 241 14.37 6.14 -14.04
C TYR A 241 15.29 5.15 -14.79
N SER A 242 16.03 5.65 -15.78
CA SER A 242 16.99 4.87 -16.53
C SER A 242 18.28 5.67 -16.73
N ALA A 243 19.43 5.08 -16.37
CA ALA A 243 20.74 5.69 -16.53
C ALA A 243 21.59 4.96 -17.58
N ALA A 244 22.51 5.69 -18.22
CA ALA A 244 23.52 5.15 -19.12
C ALA A 244 24.46 4.21 -18.38
N GLY A 245 24.94 3.19 -19.07
CA GLY A 245 25.74 2.11 -18.52
C GLY A 245 26.91 1.72 -19.40
N GLN A 246 27.04 0.44 -19.66
CA GLN A 246 28.15 -0.15 -20.42
C GLN A 246 28.28 0.45 -21.83
N GLY A 247 29.52 0.68 -22.26
CA GLY A 247 29.83 1.19 -23.59
C GLY A 247 30.01 2.71 -23.64
N GLU A 248 29.56 3.44 -22.64
CA GLU A 248 29.90 4.85 -22.49
C GLU A 248 31.41 5.04 -22.23
N SER A 249 31.96 6.17 -22.68
CA SER A 249 33.40 6.46 -22.52
C SER A 249 33.85 6.49 -21.07
N SER A 250 34.98 5.85 -20.82
CA SER A 250 35.66 5.87 -19.53
C SER A 250 36.90 6.80 -19.52
N THR A 251 36.93 7.81 -20.37
CA THR A 251 38.02 8.78 -20.40
C THR A 251 38.32 9.36 -19.03
N ASP A 252 37.29 9.88 -18.34
CA ASP A 252 37.42 10.41 -16.96
C ASP A 252 36.26 9.95 -16.03
N LEU A 253 35.25 9.30 -16.57
CA LEU A 253 34.02 8.97 -15.86
C LEU A 253 33.71 7.46 -15.95
N SER A 254 32.80 6.98 -15.13
CA SER A 254 32.28 5.62 -15.16
C SER A 254 30.75 5.61 -15.13
N TRP A 255 30.14 4.52 -15.55
CA TRP A 255 28.70 4.42 -15.81
C TRP A 255 28.15 3.12 -15.22
N ASP A 256 27.07 3.20 -14.45
CA ASP A 256 26.58 2.06 -13.70
C ASP A 256 25.27 1.45 -14.21
N GLY A 257 24.58 2.12 -15.14
CA GLY A 257 23.37 1.60 -15.74
C GLY A 257 22.22 1.37 -14.75
N GLN A 258 22.11 2.19 -13.70
CA GLN A 258 21.05 2.05 -12.71
C GLN A 258 19.67 2.26 -13.33
N THR A 259 18.75 1.32 -13.10
CA THR A 259 17.34 1.46 -13.46
C THR A 259 16.49 1.24 -12.22
N MET A 260 15.42 2.02 -12.06
CA MET A 260 14.50 1.87 -10.92
C MET A 260 13.11 2.41 -11.22
N ILE A 261 12.12 1.85 -10.54
CA ILE A 261 10.71 2.24 -10.61
C ILE A 261 10.19 2.42 -9.20
N TYR A 262 9.73 3.61 -8.87
CA TYR A 262 9.06 3.95 -7.62
C TYR A 262 7.60 4.33 -7.85
N GLU A 263 6.74 4.05 -6.88
CA GLU A 263 5.34 4.49 -6.85
C GLU A 263 5.00 5.03 -5.46
N CYS A 264 4.55 6.28 -5.37
CA CYS A 264 4.23 6.93 -4.10
C CYS A 264 5.33 6.79 -3.02
N GLY A 265 6.60 6.75 -3.42
CA GLY A 265 7.76 6.61 -2.54
C GLY A 265 8.14 5.16 -2.20
N GLU A 266 7.44 4.16 -2.72
CA GLU A 266 7.77 2.74 -2.59
C GLU A 266 8.56 2.25 -3.79
N LEU A 267 9.63 1.50 -3.58
CA LEU A 267 10.41 0.86 -4.62
C LEU A 267 9.64 -0.36 -5.16
N LEU A 268 9.32 -0.37 -6.45
CA LEU A 268 8.68 -1.50 -7.11
C LEU A 268 9.68 -2.43 -7.78
N ALA A 269 10.71 -1.87 -8.43
CA ALA A 269 11.76 -2.64 -9.08
C ALA A 269 13.04 -1.83 -9.22
N GLU A 270 14.17 -2.48 -9.09
CA GLU A 270 15.51 -1.95 -9.35
C GLU A 270 16.40 -3.10 -9.88
N THR A 271 17.33 -2.80 -10.79
CA THR A 271 18.31 -3.79 -11.25
C THR A 271 19.66 -3.62 -10.55
N ASP A 272 20.47 -4.67 -10.62
CA ASP A 272 21.89 -4.59 -10.29
C ASP A 272 22.58 -3.53 -11.15
N ARG A 273 23.55 -2.84 -10.57
CA ARG A 273 24.38 -1.84 -11.23
C ARG A 273 25.61 -2.47 -11.88
N PHE A 274 26.17 -1.77 -12.86
CA PHE A 274 27.34 -2.21 -13.65
C PHE A 274 27.06 -3.50 -14.44
N PRO A 275 25.89 -3.62 -15.12
CA PRO A 275 25.59 -4.82 -15.88
C PRO A 275 26.49 -4.94 -17.13
N LEU A 276 26.87 -6.17 -17.48
CA LEU A 276 27.61 -6.48 -18.71
C LEU A 276 26.68 -6.73 -19.91
N GLU A 277 25.39 -6.88 -19.66
CA GLU A 277 24.36 -7.18 -20.65
C GLU A 277 23.17 -6.23 -20.46
N PRO A 278 22.25 -6.12 -21.43
CA PRO A 278 21.03 -5.36 -21.24
C PRO A 278 20.29 -5.76 -19.98
N ARG A 279 19.78 -4.78 -19.26
CA ARG A 279 18.97 -4.98 -18.05
C ARG A 279 17.73 -4.10 -18.11
N ARG A 280 16.68 -4.56 -17.45
CA ARG A 280 15.47 -3.77 -17.25
C ARG A 280 14.84 -4.00 -15.88
N SER A 281 14.41 -2.94 -15.26
CA SER A 281 13.43 -2.98 -14.16
C SER A 281 12.05 -2.97 -14.76
N VAL A 282 11.18 -3.89 -14.38
CA VAL A 282 9.79 -3.96 -14.85
C VAL A 282 8.86 -4.06 -13.65
N ALA A 283 7.80 -3.27 -13.64
CA ALA A 283 6.79 -3.30 -12.59
C ALA A 283 5.42 -2.89 -13.11
N ASP A 284 4.37 -3.35 -12.41
CA ASP A 284 3.00 -2.95 -12.64
C ASP A 284 2.65 -1.77 -11.72
N VAL A 285 2.47 -0.58 -12.29
CA VAL A 285 2.06 0.64 -11.60
C VAL A 285 0.56 0.61 -11.36
N ASP A 286 0.13 0.94 -10.15
CA ASP A 286 -1.28 0.99 -9.77
C ASP A 286 -1.88 2.38 -10.00
N LEU A 287 -2.45 2.60 -11.18
CA LEU A 287 -3.07 3.87 -11.58
C LEU A 287 -4.32 4.21 -10.73
N ASP A 288 -5.04 3.20 -10.23
CA ASP A 288 -6.17 3.41 -9.33
C ASP A 288 -5.71 3.89 -7.95
N ARG A 289 -4.60 3.36 -7.43
CA ARG A 289 -3.96 3.85 -6.20
C ARG A 289 -3.58 5.32 -6.35
N LEU A 290 -2.88 5.68 -7.43
CA LEU A 290 -2.46 7.06 -7.70
C LEU A 290 -3.68 8.01 -7.75
N ARG A 291 -4.74 7.60 -8.43
CA ARG A 291 -5.99 8.36 -8.50
C ARG A 291 -6.64 8.54 -7.13
N GLN A 292 -6.70 7.48 -6.31
CA GLN A 292 -7.30 7.51 -4.97
C GLN A 292 -6.49 8.39 -4.01
N GLU A 293 -5.16 8.32 -4.05
CA GLU A 293 -4.30 9.18 -3.23
C GLU A 293 -4.52 10.67 -3.56
N ARG A 294 -4.53 11.02 -4.86
CA ARG A 294 -4.79 12.41 -5.30
C ARG A 294 -6.20 12.88 -4.94
N LEU A 295 -7.21 12.00 -5.03
CA LEU A 295 -8.60 12.32 -4.67
C LEU A 295 -8.75 12.64 -3.17
N ARG A 296 -8.00 11.93 -2.32
CA ARG A 296 -8.06 12.09 -0.86
C ARG A 296 -7.23 13.25 -0.34
N GLN A 297 -6.13 13.55 -1.02
CA GLN A 297 -5.20 14.62 -0.62
C GLN A 297 -5.57 15.95 -1.30
N GLY A 298 -6.58 16.66 -0.76
CA GLY A 298 -7.08 17.92 -1.32
C GLY A 298 -6.01 18.99 -1.53
N THR A 299 -4.94 19.00 -0.71
CA THR A 299 -3.81 19.91 -0.85
C THR A 299 -3.02 19.72 -2.15
N PHE A 300 -3.09 18.55 -2.78
CA PHE A 300 -2.53 18.32 -4.11
C PHE A 300 -3.25 19.21 -5.15
N ASP A 301 -4.58 19.25 -5.11
CA ASP A 301 -5.37 20.12 -6.01
C ASP A 301 -5.22 21.60 -5.65
N ASP A 302 -5.11 21.96 -4.37
CA ASP A 302 -4.80 23.32 -3.95
C ASP A 302 -3.47 23.79 -4.53
N ASN A 303 -2.44 22.93 -4.53
CA ASN A 303 -1.14 23.23 -5.12
C ASN A 303 -1.23 23.36 -6.64
N ARG A 304 -2.02 22.52 -7.33
CA ARG A 304 -2.31 22.66 -8.76
C ARG A 304 -2.91 24.02 -9.09
N ARG A 305 -3.84 24.53 -8.27
CA ARG A 305 -4.44 25.87 -8.46
C ARG A 305 -3.43 26.99 -8.27
N THR A 306 -2.53 26.86 -7.30
CA THR A 306 -1.46 27.84 -7.07
C THR A 306 -0.53 27.95 -8.27
N HIS A 307 -0.26 26.83 -8.96
CA HIS A 307 0.61 26.75 -10.12
C HIS A 307 -0.16 26.76 -11.46
N ALA A 308 -1.42 27.23 -11.49
CA ALA A 308 -2.29 27.14 -12.65
C ALA A 308 -1.69 27.77 -13.92
N ALA A 309 -0.95 28.89 -13.80
CA ALA A 309 -0.31 29.56 -14.93
C ALA A 309 0.67 28.64 -15.69
N ARG A 310 1.31 27.70 -14.98
CA ARG A 310 2.24 26.73 -15.60
C ARG A 310 1.53 25.43 -15.99
N THR A 311 0.67 24.91 -15.13
CA THR A 311 0.01 23.61 -15.37
C THR A 311 -1.00 23.65 -16.51
N GLN A 312 -1.62 24.81 -16.79
CA GLN A 312 -2.56 24.99 -17.89
C GLN A 312 -1.90 25.08 -19.28
N THR A 313 -0.59 25.28 -19.35
CA THR A 313 0.14 25.31 -20.63
C THR A 313 0.53 23.94 -21.15
N PHE A 314 0.33 22.88 -20.35
CA PHE A 314 0.66 21.52 -20.79
C PHE A 314 -0.26 21.05 -21.91
N ARG A 315 0.36 20.52 -22.97
CA ARG A 315 -0.31 19.97 -24.15
C ARG A 315 -0.45 18.46 -24.01
N THR A 316 -1.66 17.95 -24.18
CA THR A 316 -1.93 16.51 -24.13
C THR A 316 -1.91 15.91 -25.52
N VAL A 317 -1.06 14.92 -25.72
CA VAL A 317 -0.95 14.12 -26.95
C VAL A 317 -1.62 12.76 -26.68
N PRO A 318 -2.77 12.47 -27.31
CA PRO A 318 -3.46 11.20 -27.11
C PRO A 318 -2.81 10.06 -27.90
N PHE A 319 -2.88 8.86 -27.35
CA PHE A 319 -2.53 7.62 -28.04
C PHE A 319 -3.42 6.45 -27.56
N THR A 320 -3.50 5.39 -28.37
CA THR A 320 -4.20 4.14 -28.05
C THR A 320 -3.18 3.04 -27.88
N LEU A 321 -3.15 2.41 -26.70
CA LEU A 321 -2.16 1.38 -26.35
C LEU A 321 -2.55 -0.01 -26.91
N GLU A 322 -3.84 -0.38 -26.77
CA GLU A 322 -4.40 -1.72 -27.04
C GLU A 322 -3.70 -2.83 -26.21
N PRO A 323 -3.77 -2.72 -24.87
CA PRO A 323 -3.11 -3.69 -24.02
C PRO A 323 -3.72 -5.09 -24.19
N PRO A 324 -2.97 -6.16 -23.85
CA PRO A 324 -3.50 -7.52 -23.87
C PRO A 324 -4.66 -7.67 -22.87
N THR A 325 -5.66 -8.46 -23.25
CA THR A 325 -6.88 -8.72 -22.44
C THR A 325 -6.78 -9.98 -21.59
N GLY A 326 -5.75 -10.80 -21.79
CA GLY A 326 -5.49 -12.04 -21.05
C GLY A 326 -4.67 -11.82 -19.78
N ASP A 327 -4.44 -12.91 -19.07
CA ASP A 327 -3.55 -12.95 -17.91
C ASP A 327 -2.08 -12.79 -18.35
N ILE A 328 -1.45 -11.74 -17.90
CA ILE A 328 -0.03 -11.46 -18.11
C ILE A 328 0.81 -11.64 -16.83
N GLY A 329 0.21 -12.18 -15.77
CA GLY A 329 0.75 -12.17 -14.42
C GLY A 329 0.78 -10.76 -13.83
N LEU A 330 1.17 -10.67 -12.55
CA LEU A 330 1.37 -9.40 -11.84
C LEU A 330 2.83 -9.29 -11.41
N LEU A 331 3.52 -8.26 -11.92
CA LEU A 331 4.92 -7.94 -11.58
C LEU A 331 4.95 -6.86 -10.48
N ARG A 332 4.31 -7.20 -9.37
CA ARG A 332 4.23 -6.38 -8.16
C ARG A 332 4.06 -7.31 -6.98
N SER A 333 4.76 -7.05 -5.88
CA SER A 333 4.49 -7.73 -4.63
C SER A 333 3.13 -7.31 -4.09
N VAL A 334 2.38 -8.28 -3.57
CA VAL A 334 1.13 -8.03 -2.86
C VAL A 334 1.27 -8.60 -1.45
N ASP A 335 1.31 -7.72 -0.47
CA ASP A 335 1.46 -8.12 0.93
C ASP A 335 0.22 -8.87 1.39
N ARG A 336 0.40 -10.11 1.86
CA ARG A 336 -0.68 -10.93 2.46
C ARG A 336 -1.22 -10.30 3.72
N PHE A 337 -0.30 -9.77 4.52
CA PHE A 337 -0.60 -9.11 5.79
C PHE A 337 -0.21 -7.64 5.71
N PRO A 338 -1.04 -6.79 5.07
CA PRO A 338 -0.65 -5.40 4.76
C PRO A 338 -0.45 -4.51 5.99
N PHE A 339 -0.86 -4.99 7.18
CA PHE A 339 -0.56 -4.34 8.45
C PHE A 339 0.71 -4.89 9.13
N VAL A 340 1.32 -5.95 8.57
CA VAL A 340 2.48 -6.64 9.15
C VAL A 340 3.58 -6.72 8.09
N PRO A 341 4.60 -5.85 8.13
CA PRO A 341 5.69 -5.88 7.17
C PRO A 341 6.42 -7.22 7.11
N ASN A 342 6.83 -7.62 5.92
CA ASN A 342 7.60 -8.84 5.69
C ASN A 342 9.10 -8.65 6.02
N ASP A 343 9.59 -7.42 5.99
CA ASP A 343 10.96 -7.08 6.39
C ASP A 343 11.08 -7.04 7.92
N PRO A 344 12.02 -7.80 8.54
CA PRO A 344 12.14 -7.89 10.00
C PRO A 344 12.47 -6.57 10.69
N GLU A 345 13.31 -5.72 10.09
CA GLU A 345 13.67 -4.43 10.67
C GLU A 345 12.50 -3.46 10.60
N ARG A 346 11.80 -3.46 9.48
CA ARG A 346 10.59 -2.68 9.32
C ARG A 346 9.51 -3.13 10.29
N LEU A 347 9.27 -4.44 10.44
CA LEU A 347 8.31 -4.98 11.39
C LEU A 347 8.65 -4.56 12.82
N ARG A 348 9.94 -4.64 13.22
CA ARG A 348 10.39 -4.19 14.53
C ARG A 348 10.10 -2.71 14.77
N LEU A 349 10.36 -1.86 13.76
CA LEU A 349 10.08 -0.43 13.85
C LEU A 349 8.57 -0.15 13.93
N ASP A 350 7.77 -0.80 13.09
CA ASP A 350 6.31 -0.63 13.08
C ASP A 350 5.69 -1.12 14.40
N CYS A 351 6.18 -2.22 14.99
CA CYS A 351 5.77 -2.68 16.32
C CYS A 351 6.16 -1.68 17.42
N TYR A 352 7.39 -1.14 17.37
CA TYR A 352 7.82 -0.08 18.28
C TYR A 352 6.90 1.13 18.23
N GLU A 353 6.60 1.61 17.02
CA GLU A 353 5.72 2.77 16.84
C GLU A 353 4.29 2.46 17.32
N ALA A 354 3.70 1.35 16.87
CA ALA A 354 2.34 0.96 17.23
C ALA A 354 2.15 0.86 18.74
N TYR A 355 3.03 0.12 19.42
CA TYR A 355 2.96 -0.06 20.87
C TYR A 355 3.13 1.26 21.63
N ASN A 356 4.10 2.09 21.24
CA ASN A 356 4.32 3.38 21.90
C ASN A 356 3.20 4.40 21.63
N ILE A 357 2.55 4.37 20.46
CA ILE A 357 1.35 5.16 20.18
C ILE A 357 0.23 4.77 21.17
N GLN A 358 0.00 3.47 21.38
CA GLN A 358 -1.02 2.99 22.31
C GLN A 358 -0.70 3.39 23.76
N VAL A 359 0.52 3.14 24.21
CA VAL A 359 0.99 3.49 25.56
C VAL A 359 0.90 5.00 25.80
N SER A 360 1.43 5.80 24.89
CA SER A 360 1.41 7.26 24.99
C SER A 360 -0.01 7.83 24.98
N GLY A 361 -0.90 7.26 24.15
CA GLY A 361 -2.30 7.65 24.09
C GLY A 361 -3.02 7.41 25.41
N LEU A 362 -2.82 6.25 26.03
CA LEU A 362 -3.39 5.92 27.34
C LEU A 362 -2.79 6.78 28.45
N GLU A 363 -1.46 6.95 28.48
CA GLU A 363 -0.74 7.79 29.42
C GLU A 363 -1.29 9.22 29.43
N GLN A 364 -1.43 9.83 28.26
CA GLN A 364 -1.98 11.19 28.13
C GLN A 364 -3.44 11.26 28.58
N ARG A 365 -4.24 10.24 28.27
CA ARG A 365 -5.63 10.16 28.73
C ARG A 365 -5.71 10.13 30.25
N LEU A 366 -4.93 9.28 30.90
CA LEU A 366 -4.91 9.17 32.36
C LEU A 366 -4.45 10.47 33.02
N ARG A 367 -3.41 11.12 32.51
CA ARG A 367 -2.96 12.43 33.02
C ARG A 367 -4.05 13.50 32.93
N ALA A 368 -4.74 13.56 31.80
CA ALA A 368 -5.74 14.60 31.53
C ALA A 368 -6.98 14.54 32.45
N ILE A 369 -7.29 13.34 32.99
CA ILE A 369 -8.49 13.13 33.82
C ILE A 369 -8.19 12.84 35.30
N GLY A 370 -7.01 13.26 35.79
CA GLY A 370 -6.66 13.17 37.20
C GLY A 370 -6.08 11.80 37.61
N GLN A 371 -5.56 11.04 36.67
CA GLN A 371 -4.89 9.76 36.91
C GLN A 371 -5.73 8.72 37.66
N PRO A 372 -6.97 8.41 37.23
CA PRO A 372 -7.79 7.37 37.84
C PRO A 372 -7.15 6.00 37.76
N LYS A 373 -7.67 5.01 38.49
CA LYS A 373 -7.32 3.59 38.30
C LYS A 373 -7.81 3.11 36.93
N VAL A 374 -7.18 2.07 36.41
CA VAL A 374 -7.60 1.39 35.17
C VAL A 374 -8.34 0.12 35.53
N VAL A 375 -9.58 -0.02 35.08
CA VAL A 375 -10.37 -1.24 35.21
C VAL A 375 -10.41 -1.95 33.87
N ILE A 376 -10.05 -3.23 33.84
CA ILE A 376 -9.99 -4.00 32.59
C ILE A 376 -10.53 -5.43 32.79
N GLY A 377 -11.35 -5.86 31.83
CA GLY A 377 -11.73 -7.28 31.71
C GLY A 377 -10.63 -8.08 31.02
N VAL A 378 -10.13 -9.11 31.67
CA VAL A 378 -9.07 -9.98 31.13
C VAL A 378 -9.65 -11.36 30.89
N SER A 379 -9.89 -11.70 29.64
CA SER A 379 -10.36 -13.02 29.24
C SER A 379 -9.25 -14.07 29.18
N GLY A 380 -7.99 -13.64 29.01
CA GLY A 380 -6.84 -14.52 28.70
C GLY A 380 -6.62 -14.74 27.21
N GLY A 381 -7.41 -14.10 26.34
CA GLY A 381 -7.21 -14.04 24.89
C GLY A 381 -6.27 -12.89 24.47
N LEU A 382 -5.90 -12.86 23.19
CA LEU A 382 -4.90 -11.92 22.63
C LEU A 382 -5.22 -10.46 22.91
N ASP A 383 -6.46 -10.02 22.71
CA ASP A 383 -6.84 -8.61 22.76
C ASP A 383 -6.78 -8.05 24.17
N SER A 384 -7.36 -8.78 25.14
CA SER A 384 -7.32 -8.38 26.54
C SER A 384 -5.89 -8.44 27.09
N THR A 385 -5.09 -9.40 26.66
CA THR A 385 -3.67 -9.52 26.99
C THR A 385 -2.90 -8.32 26.47
N HIS A 386 -3.08 -7.97 25.21
CA HIS A 386 -2.41 -6.82 24.61
C HIS A 386 -2.80 -5.50 25.30
N ALA A 387 -4.08 -5.28 25.56
CA ALA A 387 -4.54 -4.09 26.29
C ALA A 387 -3.97 -4.02 27.71
N LEU A 388 -3.83 -5.18 28.40
CA LEU A 388 -3.25 -5.24 29.74
C LEU A 388 -1.76 -4.88 29.75
N ILE A 389 -0.96 -5.38 28.82
CA ILE A 389 0.47 -5.02 28.73
C ILE A 389 0.69 -3.57 28.32
N VAL A 390 -0.20 -2.98 27.51
CA VAL A 390 -0.20 -1.53 27.21
C VAL A 390 -0.50 -0.73 28.48
N ALA A 391 -1.49 -1.17 29.28
CA ALA A 391 -1.83 -0.51 30.55
C ALA A 391 -0.69 -0.62 31.57
N ALA A 392 -0.07 -1.78 31.72
CA ALA A 392 1.07 -2.01 32.60
C ALA A 392 2.24 -1.05 32.24
N ARG A 393 2.55 -0.97 30.96
CA ARG A 393 3.62 -0.06 30.48
C ARG A 393 3.28 1.42 30.69
N ALA A 394 2.02 1.81 30.52
CA ALA A 394 1.56 3.17 30.79
C ALA A 394 1.70 3.52 32.28
N MET A 395 1.37 2.61 33.20
CA MET A 395 1.57 2.81 34.63
C MET A 395 3.06 2.96 34.98
N ASP A 396 3.94 2.12 34.44
CA ASP A 396 5.37 2.23 34.63
C ASP A 396 5.91 3.61 34.20
N ARG A 397 5.50 4.10 33.05
CA ARG A 397 5.90 5.42 32.53
C ARG A 397 5.33 6.59 33.32
N LEU A 398 4.17 6.41 33.94
CA LEU A 398 3.58 7.39 34.86
C LEU A 398 4.20 7.37 36.25
N GLY A 399 5.09 6.41 36.55
CA GLY A 399 5.64 6.20 37.90
C GLY A 399 4.58 5.72 38.91
N ARG A 400 3.54 5.07 38.41
CA ARG A 400 2.45 4.53 39.23
C ARG A 400 2.57 3.04 39.44
N PRO A 401 2.11 2.52 40.59
CA PRO A 401 2.14 1.09 40.82
C PRO A 401 1.18 0.37 39.86
N ARG A 402 1.63 -0.78 39.33
CA ARG A 402 0.78 -1.62 38.47
C ARG A 402 -0.47 -2.15 39.19
N SER A 403 -0.48 -2.16 40.53
CA SER A 403 -1.66 -2.47 41.35
C SER A 403 -2.81 -1.46 41.21
N ASP A 404 -2.59 -0.31 40.57
CA ASP A 404 -3.63 0.60 40.15
C ASP A 404 -4.39 0.13 38.87
N ILE A 405 -3.95 -0.95 38.27
CA ILE A 405 -4.70 -1.68 37.24
C ILE A 405 -5.52 -2.76 37.98
N LEU A 406 -6.85 -2.63 37.89
CA LEU A 406 -7.81 -3.55 38.46
C LEU A 406 -8.30 -4.48 37.34
N ALA A 407 -7.66 -5.62 37.22
CA ALA A 407 -7.96 -6.63 36.24
C ALA A 407 -9.00 -7.61 36.79
N TYR A 408 -10.05 -7.85 36.01
CA TYR A 408 -11.12 -8.78 36.35
C TYR A 408 -11.28 -9.87 35.30
N THR A 409 -11.34 -11.14 35.73
CA THR A 409 -11.92 -12.17 34.88
C THR A 409 -13.38 -12.38 35.31
N LEU A 410 -14.28 -12.46 34.31
CA LEU A 410 -15.72 -12.53 34.52
C LEU A 410 -16.28 -13.80 33.84
N PRO A 411 -16.05 -14.97 34.45
CA PRO A 411 -16.47 -16.25 33.84
C PRO A 411 -17.98 -16.32 33.64
N GLY A 412 -18.38 -16.62 32.40
CA GLY A 412 -19.75 -16.96 31.99
C GLY A 412 -19.96 -18.49 31.90
N PHE A 413 -21.00 -18.87 31.15
CA PHE A 413 -21.37 -20.29 31.04
C PHE A 413 -20.40 -21.15 30.22
N ALA A 414 -19.64 -20.55 29.30
CA ALA A 414 -18.73 -21.22 28.36
C ALA A 414 -17.24 -20.87 28.57
N THR A 415 -16.86 -20.21 29.66
CA THR A 415 -15.48 -19.80 29.90
C THR A 415 -14.58 -21.03 30.16
N GLY A 416 -13.55 -21.24 29.33
CA GLY A 416 -12.61 -22.34 29.40
C GLY A 416 -11.61 -22.22 30.55
N GLU A 417 -11.10 -23.39 31.05
CA GLU A 417 -10.12 -23.42 32.14
C GLU A 417 -8.76 -22.84 31.72
N THR A 418 -8.31 -23.10 30.50
CA THR A 418 -7.02 -22.61 29.97
C THR A 418 -6.97 -21.09 29.89
N THR A 419 -8.00 -20.47 29.35
CA THR A 419 -8.13 -19.03 29.21
C THR A 419 -8.17 -18.33 30.57
N ARG A 420 -8.92 -18.92 31.51
CA ARG A 420 -9.00 -18.46 32.90
C ARG A 420 -7.64 -18.56 33.61
N SER A 421 -6.90 -19.67 33.40
CA SER A 421 -5.55 -19.85 33.93
C SER A 421 -4.57 -18.81 33.38
N ASN A 422 -4.61 -18.56 32.07
CA ASN A 422 -3.76 -17.54 31.40
C ASN A 422 -4.03 -16.14 31.96
N ALA A 423 -5.30 -15.74 32.10
CA ALA A 423 -5.67 -14.46 32.69
C ALA A 423 -5.12 -14.28 34.11
N THR A 424 -5.24 -15.33 34.92
CA THR A 424 -4.77 -15.36 36.31
C THR A 424 -3.24 -15.26 36.38
N SER A 425 -2.54 -16.10 35.60
CA SER A 425 -1.08 -16.18 35.62
C SER A 425 -0.44 -14.88 35.10
N LEU A 426 -0.95 -14.33 34.01
CA LEU A 426 -0.46 -13.06 33.45
C LEU A 426 -0.67 -11.91 34.42
N SER A 427 -1.85 -11.78 35.01
CA SER A 427 -2.16 -10.72 35.98
C SER A 427 -1.25 -10.75 37.18
N LYS A 428 -0.94 -11.94 37.71
CA LYS A 428 0.00 -12.13 38.83
C LYS A 428 1.43 -11.78 38.41
N ALA A 429 1.88 -12.27 37.27
CA ALA A 429 3.23 -12.03 36.78
C ALA A 429 3.49 -10.54 36.47
N LEU A 430 2.48 -9.80 36.01
CA LEU A 430 2.57 -8.36 35.80
C LEU A 430 2.42 -7.54 37.09
N GLY A 431 2.01 -8.13 38.21
CA GLY A 431 1.82 -7.44 39.48
C GLY A 431 0.63 -6.48 39.51
N VAL A 432 -0.42 -6.76 38.74
CA VAL A 432 -1.68 -6.01 38.75
C VAL A 432 -2.63 -6.54 39.83
N SER A 433 -3.59 -5.73 40.27
CA SER A 433 -4.66 -6.19 41.17
C SER A 433 -5.62 -7.06 40.36
N PHE A 434 -5.81 -8.32 40.77
CA PHE A 434 -6.60 -9.29 40.01
C PHE A 434 -7.70 -9.90 40.89
N GLU A 435 -8.92 -9.92 40.38
CA GLU A 435 -10.07 -10.54 41.02
C GLU A 435 -10.88 -11.36 40.01
N GLU A 436 -11.49 -12.45 40.44
CA GLU A 436 -12.48 -13.19 39.67
C GLU A 436 -13.87 -12.89 40.17
N LEU A 437 -14.79 -12.59 39.23
CA LEU A 437 -16.18 -12.32 39.56
C LEU A 437 -17.09 -13.16 38.66
N ASP A 438 -17.74 -14.18 39.26
CA ASP A 438 -18.68 -15.08 38.55
C ASP A 438 -19.98 -14.33 38.20
N ILE A 439 -20.25 -14.16 36.91
CA ILE A 439 -21.45 -13.50 36.39
C ILE A 439 -22.63 -14.43 36.20
N LYS A 440 -22.45 -15.77 36.34
CA LYS A 440 -23.50 -16.79 36.09
C LYS A 440 -24.76 -16.59 36.93
N PRO A 441 -24.66 -16.25 38.23
CA PRO A 441 -25.87 -16.03 39.04
C PRO A 441 -26.72 -14.86 38.51
N ALA A 442 -26.06 -13.73 38.16
CA ALA A 442 -26.75 -12.55 37.61
C ALA A 442 -27.30 -12.84 36.19
N ALA A 443 -26.56 -13.59 35.37
CA ALA A 443 -27.01 -13.98 34.05
C ALA A 443 -28.25 -14.90 34.11
N ARG A 444 -28.27 -15.85 35.00
CA ARG A 444 -29.46 -16.71 35.21
C ARG A 444 -30.67 -15.90 35.67
N GLN A 445 -30.47 -14.95 36.59
CA GLN A 445 -31.55 -14.08 37.05
C GLN A 445 -32.11 -13.26 35.88
N MET A 446 -31.25 -12.61 35.12
CA MET A 446 -31.68 -11.78 33.99
C MET A 446 -32.38 -12.58 32.89
N LEU A 447 -31.88 -13.78 32.55
CA LEU A 447 -32.53 -14.68 31.62
C LEU A 447 -33.92 -15.13 32.12
N GLY A 448 -34.05 -15.36 33.46
CA GLY A 448 -35.33 -15.66 34.11
C GLY A 448 -36.33 -14.48 34.03
N ASP A 449 -35.86 -13.26 34.26
CA ASP A 449 -36.68 -12.06 34.19
C ASP A 449 -37.16 -11.76 32.77
N LEU A 450 -36.45 -12.29 31.77
CA LEU A 450 -36.80 -12.17 30.35
C LEU A 450 -37.63 -13.36 29.83
N ASP A 451 -38.01 -14.30 30.67
CA ASP A 451 -38.69 -15.53 30.29
C ASP A 451 -37.93 -16.35 29.21
N HIS A 452 -36.60 -16.27 29.23
CA HIS A 452 -35.77 -16.92 28.23
C HIS A 452 -35.73 -18.47 28.47
N PRO A 453 -35.89 -19.32 27.43
CA PRO A 453 -35.98 -20.75 27.57
C PRO A 453 -34.81 -21.41 28.31
N TYR A 454 -33.61 -20.85 28.22
CA TYR A 454 -32.43 -21.34 28.98
C TYR A 454 -32.66 -21.33 30.50
N ALA A 455 -33.40 -20.34 31.01
CA ALA A 455 -33.72 -20.25 32.44
C ALA A 455 -34.66 -21.38 32.88
N ALA A 456 -35.48 -21.93 31.97
CA ALA A 456 -36.34 -23.10 32.19
C ALA A 456 -35.58 -24.45 32.00
N GLY A 457 -34.30 -24.42 31.64
CA GLY A 457 -33.49 -25.61 31.44
C GLY A 457 -33.42 -26.11 29.98
N GLU A 458 -33.95 -25.33 29.01
CA GLU A 458 -33.84 -25.66 27.60
C GLU A 458 -32.48 -25.18 27.02
N PRO A 459 -31.76 -25.97 26.21
CA PRO A 459 -30.46 -25.58 25.65
C PRO A 459 -30.61 -24.60 24.47
N VAL A 460 -31.12 -23.39 24.72
CA VAL A 460 -31.24 -22.31 23.74
C VAL A 460 -30.14 -21.33 23.94
N TYR A 461 -29.23 -21.22 22.92
CA TYR A 461 -28.04 -20.37 22.93
C TYR A 461 -28.14 -19.31 21.82
N ASP A 462 -29.16 -18.45 21.90
CA ASP A 462 -29.41 -17.40 20.92
C ASP A 462 -28.64 -16.11 21.25
N VAL A 463 -28.85 -15.09 20.43
CA VAL A 463 -28.22 -13.77 20.62
C VAL A 463 -28.57 -13.12 21.96
N THR A 464 -29.71 -13.45 22.58
CA THR A 464 -30.12 -12.96 23.90
C THR A 464 -29.22 -13.57 24.97
N PHE A 465 -29.02 -14.89 24.90
CA PHE A 465 -28.12 -15.62 25.79
C PHE A 465 -26.70 -15.09 25.77
N GLU A 466 -26.14 -14.82 24.57
CA GLU A 466 -24.82 -14.25 24.41
C GLU A 466 -24.75 -12.80 24.96
N ASN A 467 -25.71 -11.96 24.59
CA ASN A 467 -25.69 -10.53 24.95
C ASN A 467 -25.97 -10.29 26.45
N VAL A 468 -26.71 -11.16 27.14
CA VAL A 468 -26.85 -11.09 28.59
C VAL A 468 -25.50 -11.23 29.27
N GLN A 469 -24.68 -12.20 28.86
CA GLN A 469 -23.35 -12.39 29.42
C GLN A 469 -22.39 -11.23 29.11
N ALA A 470 -22.32 -10.82 27.86
CA ALA A 470 -21.46 -9.72 27.43
C ALA A 470 -21.88 -8.38 28.05
N GLY A 471 -23.19 -8.10 28.14
CA GLY A 471 -23.74 -6.92 28.80
C GLY A 471 -23.41 -6.86 30.28
N LEU A 472 -23.58 -7.97 31.01
CA LEU A 472 -23.23 -8.06 32.42
C LEU A 472 -21.73 -7.86 32.68
N ARG A 473 -20.84 -8.45 31.85
CA ARG A 473 -19.40 -8.20 31.96
C ARG A 473 -19.11 -6.70 31.89
N THR A 474 -19.67 -6.01 30.92
CA THR A 474 -19.50 -4.57 30.74
C THR A 474 -20.09 -3.79 31.91
N ASP A 475 -21.31 -4.10 32.35
CA ASP A 475 -21.97 -3.37 33.45
C ASP A 475 -21.16 -3.50 34.74
N TYR A 476 -20.71 -4.70 35.11
CA TYR A 476 -19.84 -4.89 36.26
C TYR A 476 -18.57 -4.05 36.18
N LEU A 477 -17.85 -4.05 35.05
CA LEU A 477 -16.64 -3.26 34.89
C LEU A 477 -16.91 -1.76 35.05
N PHE A 478 -18.00 -1.23 34.50
CA PHE A 478 -18.37 0.17 34.67
C PHE A 478 -18.75 0.52 36.12
N ARG A 479 -19.50 -0.37 36.85
CA ARG A 479 -19.83 -0.17 38.25
C ARG A 479 -18.61 -0.26 39.16
N ILE A 480 -17.69 -1.18 38.87
CA ILE A 480 -16.40 -1.29 39.56
C ILE A 480 -15.59 0.00 39.34
N ALA A 481 -15.53 0.50 38.11
CA ALA A 481 -14.83 1.76 37.80
C ALA A 481 -15.41 2.92 38.62
N ASN A 482 -16.73 3.05 38.70
CA ASN A 482 -17.38 4.05 39.56
C ASN A 482 -17.00 3.89 41.04
N HIS A 483 -17.08 2.66 41.55
CA HIS A 483 -16.86 2.37 42.98
C HIS A 483 -15.38 2.54 43.37
N ARG A 484 -14.45 2.20 42.49
CA ARG A 484 -12.99 2.23 42.76
C ARG A 484 -12.28 3.49 42.27
N GLY A 485 -13.01 4.46 41.69
CA GLY A 485 -12.42 5.68 41.15
C GLY A 485 -11.53 5.43 39.94
N GLY A 486 -12.02 4.61 38.99
CA GLY A 486 -11.30 4.19 37.79
C GLY A 486 -12.04 4.52 36.51
N ILE A 487 -11.39 4.15 35.41
CA ILE A 487 -11.97 4.11 34.06
C ILE A 487 -11.89 2.70 33.49
N VAL A 488 -12.87 2.33 32.66
CA VAL A 488 -12.85 1.06 31.94
C VAL A 488 -11.99 1.19 30.69
N LEU A 489 -10.99 0.30 30.54
CA LEU A 489 -10.15 0.16 29.36
C LEU A 489 -10.75 -0.90 28.44
N GLY A 490 -11.03 -0.50 27.19
CA GLY A 490 -11.55 -1.41 26.16
C GLY A 490 -10.45 -2.23 25.50
N THR A 491 -10.82 -3.44 25.11
CA THR A 491 -9.92 -4.45 24.53
C THR A 491 -10.21 -4.77 23.07
N GLY A 492 -11.38 -4.39 22.53
CA GLY A 492 -11.80 -4.69 21.16
C GLY A 492 -10.85 -4.11 20.12
N ASP A 493 -10.52 -4.90 19.12
CA ASP A 493 -9.56 -4.57 18.05
C ASP A 493 -10.22 -4.00 16.78
N LEU A 494 -9.39 -3.60 15.82
CA LEU A 494 -9.82 -3.02 14.56
C LEU A 494 -10.62 -3.99 13.69
N SER A 495 -10.23 -5.27 13.64
CA SER A 495 -10.86 -6.30 12.81
C SER A 495 -12.27 -6.63 13.31
N GLU A 496 -12.44 -6.75 14.61
CA GLU A 496 -13.76 -6.94 15.25
C GLU A 496 -14.68 -5.75 14.96
N LEU A 497 -14.15 -4.53 15.10
CA LEU A 497 -14.91 -3.31 14.79
C LEU A 497 -15.28 -3.20 13.31
N ALA A 498 -14.41 -3.64 12.40
CA ALA A 498 -14.68 -3.65 10.96
C ALA A 498 -15.84 -4.58 10.61
N LEU A 499 -15.82 -5.79 11.16
CA LEU A 499 -16.81 -6.83 10.88
C LEU A 499 -18.07 -6.73 11.75
N GLY A 500 -18.09 -5.81 12.73
CA GLY A 500 -19.13 -5.73 13.74
C GLY A 500 -19.24 -7.02 14.55
N TRP A 501 -18.10 -7.68 14.77
CA TRP A 501 -17.98 -8.86 15.62
C TRP A 501 -17.87 -8.43 17.09
N ALA A 502 -18.96 -7.88 17.58
CA ALA A 502 -19.14 -7.36 18.90
C ALA A 502 -20.64 -7.39 19.21
N THR A 503 -20.98 -7.35 20.47
CA THR A 503 -22.38 -7.34 20.90
C THR A 503 -23.12 -6.09 20.40
N TYR A 504 -24.43 -6.22 20.23
CA TYR A 504 -25.29 -5.13 19.80
C TYR A 504 -25.65 -4.23 20.97
N GLY A 505 -25.49 -2.91 20.81
CA GLY A 505 -25.81 -1.94 21.85
C GLY A 505 -24.69 -1.80 22.88
N VAL A 506 -25.01 -1.98 24.17
CA VAL A 506 -24.07 -1.94 25.28
C VAL A 506 -23.51 -3.34 25.53
N GLY A 507 -22.21 -3.53 25.31
CA GLY A 507 -21.55 -4.80 25.46
C GLY A 507 -20.03 -4.66 25.53
N ASP A 508 -19.31 -5.70 25.19
CA ASP A 508 -17.86 -5.81 25.28
C ASP A 508 -17.07 -4.74 24.53
N GLN A 509 -17.63 -4.14 23.48
CA GLN A 509 -17.04 -2.99 22.77
C GLN A 509 -17.13 -1.68 23.56
N MET A 510 -17.92 -1.61 24.64
CA MET A 510 -18.10 -0.38 25.41
C MET A 510 -17.00 -0.19 26.46
N SER A 511 -16.45 1.02 26.50
CA SER A 511 -15.42 1.41 27.47
C SER A 511 -15.31 2.94 27.54
N HIS A 512 -14.53 3.44 28.49
CA HIS A 512 -14.21 4.88 28.55
C HIS A 512 -13.08 5.25 27.57
N TYR A 513 -12.16 4.31 27.32
CA TYR A 513 -11.05 4.46 26.37
C TYR A 513 -10.63 3.09 25.86
N THR A 514 -10.28 2.98 24.57
CA THR A 514 -9.81 1.72 23.98
C THR A 514 -8.43 1.90 23.36
N VAL A 515 -7.51 0.97 23.59
CA VAL A 515 -6.15 1.04 23.06
C VAL A 515 -5.96 0.23 21.78
N ASN A 516 -6.80 -0.78 21.55
CA ASN A 516 -6.66 -1.70 20.41
C ASN A 516 -7.49 -1.32 19.18
N SER A 517 -8.38 -0.32 19.26
CA SER A 517 -9.31 0.00 18.16
C SER A 517 -8.65 0.40 16.83
N GLY A 518 -7.36 0.71 16.84
CA GLY A 518 -6.55 0.97 15.66
C GLY A 518 -5.59 -0.15 15.28
N VAL A 519 -5.66 -1.30 15.94
CA VAL A 519 -4.74 -2.45 15.75
C VAL A 519 -5.55 -3.64 15.23
N PRO A 520 -5.25 -4.16 14.03
CA PRO A 520 -5.92 -5.35 13.50
C PRO A 520 -5.46 -6.63 14.21
N LYS A 521 -6.32 -7.65 14.20
CA LYS A 521 -6.06 -8.94 14.83
C LYS A 521 -4.73 -9.56 14.38
N THR A 522 -4.43 -9.47 13.11
CA THR A 522 -3.19 -10.01 12.54
C THR A 522 -1.91 -9.32 13.06
N LEU A 523 -1.98 -8.07 13.49
CA LEU A 523 -0.84 -7.34 14.06
C LEU A 523 -0.65 -7.62 15.55
N ILE A 524 -1.72 -7.89 16.30
CA ILE A 524 -1.65 -8.05 17.77
C ILE A 524 -0.64 -9.13 18.18
N GLN A 525 -0.62 -10.27 17.51
CA GLN A 525 0.33 -11.37 17.81
C GLN A 525 1.79 -10.90 17.65
N HIS A 526 2.08 -10.13 16.62
CA HIS A 526 3.43 -9.61 16.37
C HIS A 526 3.83 -8.56 17.41
N LEU A 527 2.88 -7.73 17.86
CA LEU A 527 3.11 -6.78 18.95
C LEU A 527 3.45 -7.49 20.28
N ILE A 528 2.73 -8.54 20.63
CA ILE A 528 3.03 -9.30 21.86
C ILE A 528 4.41 -9.98 21.75
N ARG A 529 4.75 -10.63 20.61
CA ARG A 529 6.08 -11.21 20.38
C ARG A 529 7.18 -10.16 20.44
N TRP A 530 6.94 -8.98 19.89
CA TRP A 530 7.88 -7.88 19.97
C TRP A 530 8.08 -7.40 21.40
N VAL A 531 7.02 -7.26 22.22
CA VAL A 531 7.10 -6.89 23.64
C VAL A 531 7.92 -7.91 24.44
N ILE A 532 7.75 -9.21 24.15
CA ILE A 532 8.58 -10.29 24.74
C ILE A 532 10.06 -10.08 24.36
N SER A 533 10.36 -9.84 23.10
CA SER A 533 11.75 -9.69 22.61
C SER A 533 12.45 -8.45 23.16
N GLU A 534 11.73 -7.38 23.48
CA GLU A 534 12.29 -6.16 24.08
C GLU A 534 12.50 -6.27 25.61
N GLY A 535 12.01 -7.35 26.23
CA GLY A 535 12.22 -7.62 27.66
C GLY A 535 11.60 -6.58 28.59
N PHE A 536 10.45 -6.02 28.25
CA PHE A 536 9.78 -5.00 29.08
C PHE A 536 9.25 -5.55 30.40
N PHE A 537 8.99 -6.86 30.46
CA PHE A 537 8.44 -7.55 31.62
C PHE A 537 9.38 -8.67 32.08
N ALA A 538 9.14 -9.18 33.29
CA ALA A 538 9.91 -10.30 33.85
C ALA A 538 9.67 -11.60 33.06
N ASP A 539 10.59 -12.56 33.17
CA ASP A 539 10.57 -13.81 32.40
C ASP A 539 9.26 -14.61 32.63
N GLU A 540 8.73 -14.63 33.86
CA GLU A 540 7.48 -15.30 34.17
C GLU A 540 6.29 -14.70 33.38
N ALA A 541 6.27 -13.39 33.14
CA ALA A 541 5.26 -12.75 32.31
C ALA A 541 5.47 -13.08 30.83
N ASN A 542 6.71 -13.11 30.37
CA ASN A 542 7.05 -13.45 28.98
C ASN A 542 6.68 -14.89 28.63
N GLU A 543 6.85 -15.86 29.54
CA GLU A 543 6.43 -17.25 29.35
C GLU A 543 4.91 -17.36 29.17
N VAL A 544 4.12 -16.66 29.99
CA VAL A 544 2.66 -16.66 29.85
C VAL A 544 2.22 -15.95 28.56
N LEU A 545 2.87 -14.83 28.20
CA LEU A 545 2.60 -14.13 26.94
C LEU A 545 2.87 -15.02 25.72
N GLN A 546 3.94 -15.80 25.74
CA GLN A 546 4.25 -16.75 24.68
C GLN A 546 3.19 -17.84 24.56
N ALA A 547 2.75 -18.43 25.70
CA ALA A 547 1.69 -19.43 25.72
C ALA A 547 0.36 -18.90 25.15
N ILE A 548 0.03 -17.63 25.44
CA ILE A 548 -1.19 -16.99 24.91
C ILE A 548 -1.10 -16.78 23.39
N VAL A 549 0.06 -16.38 22.87
CA VAL A 549 0.28 -16.17 21.41
C VAL A 549 0.19 -17.49 20.63
N GLU A 550 0.52 -18.61 21.25
CA GLU A 550 0.48 -19.95 20.64
C GLU A 550 -0.91 -20.62 20.73
N GLN A 551 -1.84 -20.03 21.48
CA GLN A 551 -3.20 -20.54 21.64
C GLN A 551 -4.08 -20.23 20.43
N GLU A 552 -4.95 -21.16 20.03
CA GLU A 552 -5.95 -20.95 18.99
C GLU A 552 -7.02 -19.93 19.42
N ILE A 553 -7.45 -19.07 18.48
CA ILE A 553 -8.45 -18.02 18.74
C ILE A 553 -9.85 -18.61 18.66
N SER A 554 -10.56 -18.71 19.80
CA SER A 554 -11.97 -19.17 19.85
C SER A 554 -12.85 -18.24 20.70
N PRO A 555 -14.14 -18.02 20.34
CA PRO A 555 -15.08 -17.29 21.17
C PRO A 555 -15.63 -18.20 22.29
N GLU A 556 -15.66 -17.70 23.52
CA GLU A 556 -16.14 -18.43 24.71
C GLU A 556 -17.53 -17.92 25.18
N LEU A 557 -18.50 -17.85 24.27
CA LEU A 557 -19.85 -17.37 24.62
C LEU A 557 -20.91 -18.49 24.67
N VAL A 558 -20.71 -19.56 23.91
CA VAL A 558 -21.65 -20.70 23.82
C VAL A 558 -20.97 -21.97 24.37
N PRO A 559 -21.62 -22.73 25.25
CA PRO A 559 -21.10 -24.00 25.71
C PRO A 559 -20.90 -24.98 24.55
N VAL A 560 -19.77 -25.69 24.52
CA VAL A 560 -19.46 -26.73 23.52
C VAL A 560 -20.18 -28.01 23.93
N GLU A 561 -20.88 -28.67 23.01
CA GLU A 561 -21.44 -30.03 23.28
C GLU A 561 -20.31 -31.05 23.39
N GLU A 562 -20.50 -32.09 24.24
CA GLU A 562 -19.49 -33.15 24.44
C GLU A 562 -19.18 -33.82 23.08
N GLY A 563 -17.97 -33.56 22.54
CA GLY A 563 -17.48 -34.15 21.29
C GLY A 563 -17.36 -33.20 20.11
N GLU A 564 -17.82 -31.97 20.23
CA GLU A 564 -17.58 -30.90 19.23
C GLU A 564 -16.48 -29.97 19.73
N GLY A 565 -15.60 -29.52 18.82
CA GLY A 565 -14.59 -28.50 19.12
C GLY A 565 -15.25 -27.12 19.35
N PRO A 566 -14.55 -26.16 19.99
CA PRO A 566 -15.07 -24.81 20.16
C PRO A 566 -15.39 -24.19 18.80
N GLN A 567 -16.53 -23.52 18.70
CA GLN A 567 -16.94 -22.85 17.47
C GLN A 567 -15.90 -21.75 17.13
N SER A 568 -15.23 -21.87 15.99
CA SER A 568 -14.23 -20.89 15.56
C SER A 568 -14.93 -19.60 15.12
N THR A 569 -14.44 -18.46 15.58
CA THR A 569 -14.88 -17.15 15.08
C THR A 569 -14.75 -17.07 13.56
N GLU A 570 -13.68 -17.64 13.01
CA GLU A 570 -13.39 -17.61 11.58
C GLU A 570 -14.39 -18.42 10.75
N ASP A 571 -15.10 -19.39 11.33
CA ASP A 571 -16.18 -20.11 10.64
C ASP A 571 -17.38 -19.21 10.34
N ALA A 572 -17.60 -18.19 11.17
CA ALA A 572 -18.72 -17.26 11.03
C ALA A 572 -18.40 -16.03 10.19
N ILE A 573 -17.21 -15.48 10.34
CA ILE A 573 -16.82 -14.20 9.70
C ILE A 573 -15.72 -14.35 8.66
N GLY A 574 -15.13 -15.51 8.52
CA GLY A 574 -14.00 -15.80 7.65
C GLY A 574 -12.63 -15.56 8.30
N PRO A 575 -11.56 -16.09 7.69
CA PRO A 575 -10.20 -15.97 8.21
C PRO A 575 -9.80 -14.50 8.40
N TYR A 576 -9.31 -14.14 9.58
CA TYR A 576 -8.84 -12.78 9.86
C TYR A 576 -7.75 -12.33 8.88
N ALA A 577 -6.92 -13.25 8.39
CA ALA A 577 -5.94 -12.96 7.35
C ALA A 577 -6.56 -12.36 6.07
N LEU A 578 -7.67 -12.93 5.57
CA LEU A 578 -8.41 -12.39 4.43
C LEU A 578 -9.21 -11.12 4.77
N GLN A 579 -9.77 -11.08 5.97
CA GLN A 579 -10.59 -9.95 6.39
C GLN A 579 -9.75 -8.69 6.62
N ASP A 580 -8.59 -8.81 7.26
CA ASP A 580 -7.65 -7.70 7.47
C ASP A 580 -7.01 -7.25 6.14
N PHE A 581 -6.69 -8.20 5.23
CA PHE A 581 -6.28 -7.87 3.87
C PHE A 581 -7.34 -7.00 3.16
N THR A 582 -8.60 -7.43 3.19
CA THR A 582 -9.71 -6.71 2.58
C THR A 582 -9.93 -5.35 3.24
N LEU A 583 -9.88 -5.30 4.57
CA LEU A 583 -10.02 -4.08 5.35
C LEU A 583 -9.00 -3.02 4.95
N PHE A 584 -7.74 -3.42 4.80
CA PHE A 584 -6.68 -2.51 4.38
C PHE A 584 -6.96 -1.92 2.99
N GLN A 585 -7.32 -2.78 2.01
CA GLN A 585 -7.60 -2.33 0.65
C GLN A 585 -8.79 -1.36 0.59
N VAL A 586 -9.81 -1.60 1.41
CA VAL A 586 -10.99 -0.73 1.50
C VAL A 586 -10.66 0.60 2.18
N LEU A 587 -10.05 0.56 3.36
CA LEU A 587 -9.79 1.78 4.15
C LEU A 587 -8.68 2.63 3.55
N ARG A 588 -7.56 2.00 3.21
CA ARG A 588 -6.36 2.72 2.76
C ARG A 588 -6.52 3.24 1.33
N TYR A 589 -7.05 2.41 0.44
CA TYR A 589 -7.11 2.72 -1.00
C TYR A 589 -8.50 2.89 -1.57
N GLY A 590 -9.57 2.43 -0.92
CA GLY A 590 -10.94 2.49 -1.43
C GLY A 590 -11.11 1.69 -2.73
N PHE A 591 -10.43 0.56 -2.84
CA PHE A 591 -10.49 -0.28 -4.03
C PHE A 591 -11.85 -0.94 -4.21
N ARG A 592 -12.16 -1.24 -5.47
CA ARG A 592 -13.38 -1.98 -5.84
C ARG A 592 -13.27 -3.43 -5.41
N PRO A 593 -14.40 -4.10 -5.11
CA PRO A 593 -14.41 -5.52 -4.77
C PRO A 593 -13.69 -6.42 -5.78
N SER A 594 -13.87 -6.17 -7.08
CA SER A 594 -13.19 -6.93 -8.14
C SER A 594 -11.66 -6.81 -8.08
N LYS A 595 -11.14 -5.60 -7.85
CA LYS A 595 -9.69 -5.40 -7.69
C LYS A 595 -9.18 -6.05 -6.40
N ILE A 596 -9.95 -5.99 -5.29
CA ILE A 596 -9.59 -6.65 -4.04
C ILE A 596 -9.55 -8.17 -4.24
N ALA A 597 -10.52 -8.76 -4.93
CA ALA A 597 -10.53 -10.18 -5.25
C ALA A 597 -9.33 -10.59 -6.11
N PHE A 598 -8.98 -9.79 -7.12
CA PHE A 598 -7.80 -10.00 -7.96
C PHE A 598 -6.50 -9.97 -7.12
N LEU A 599 -6.31 -8.95 -6.29
CA LEU A 599 -5.15 -8.85 -5.43
C LEU A 599 -5.08 -9.97 -4.38
N ALA A 600 -6.23 -10.36 -3.82
CA ALA A 600 -6.31 -11.47 -2.89
C ALA A 600 -5.95 -12.81 -3.57
N GLU A 601 -6.40 -13.05 -4.82
CA GLU A 601 -5.99 -14.23 -5.59
C GLU A 601 -4.47 -14.24 -5.82
N GLN A 602 -3.87 -13.10 -6.16
CA GLN A 602 -2.42 -12.99 -6.33
C GLN A 602 -1.64 -13.26 -5.03
N ALA A 603 -2.19 -12.83 -3.89
CA ALA A 603 -1.55 -13.00 -2.59
C ALA A 603 -1.75 -14.40 -2.00
N TRP A 604 -2.92 -15.02 -2.14
CA TRP A 604 -3.35 -16.14 -1.32
C TRP A 604 -3.55 -17.46 -2.07
N SER A 605 -3.60 -17.49 -3.41
CA SER A 605 -3.84 -18.72 -4.17
C SER A 605 -2.69 -19.72 -4.10
N ASP A 606 -1.46 -19.25 -3.93
CA ASP A 606 -0.27 -20.09 -3.79
C ASP A 606 0.55 -19.66 -2.56
N PRO A 607 0.65 -20.50 -1.51
CA PRO A 607 1.40 -20.18 -0.30
C PRO A 607 2.91 -20.06 -0.51
N LYS A 608 3.44 -20.54 -1.64
CA LYS A 608 4.85 -20.43 -2.01
C LYS A 608 5.19 -19.13 -2.72
N ARG A 609 4.19 -18.40 -3.22
CA ARG A 609 4.38 -17.15 -3.94
C ARG A 609 4.51 -15.98 -2.96
N GLY A 610 5.54 -15.14 -3.13
CA GLY A 610 5.77 -13.96 -2.30
C GLY A 610 6.23 -14.29 -0.87
N GLU A 611 6.33 -13.27 -0.04
CA GLU A 611 6.89 -13.35 1.29
C GLU A 611 5.81 -13.54 2.38
N TRP A 612 6.23 -14.07 3.51
CA TRP A 612 5.44 -14.21 4.73
C TRP A 612 6.06 -13.38 5.85
N PRO A 613 5.26 -12.91 6.82
CA PRO A 613 5.80 -12.22 7.97
C PRO A 613 6.87 -13.07 8.69
N PRO A 614 7.90 -12.43 9.28
CA PRO A 614 8.95 -13.13 10.01
C PRO A 614 8.40 -14.06 11.06
N GLY A 615 8.88 -15.32 11.09
CA GLY A 615 8.47 -16.34 12.06
C GLY A 615 7.12 -17.01 11.78
N PHE A 616 6.49 -16.76 10.63
CA PHE A 616 5.26 -17.47 10.27
C PHE A 616 5.57 -18.95 9.89
N PRO A 617 5.02 -19.96 10.61
CA PRO A 617 5.34 -21.37 10.37
C PRO A 617 4.91 -21.82 8.95
N GLU A 618 5.75 -22.61 8.27
CA GLU A 618 5.48 -23.04 6.90
C GLU A 618 4.29 -23.98 6.78
N ASP A 619 4.11 -24.85 7.76
CA ASP A 619 3.04 -25.84 7.84
C ASP A 619 1.66 -25.20 8.13
N LEU A 620 1.64 -23.97 8.63
CA LEU A 620 0.42 -23.20 8.92
C LEU A 620 0.06 -22.20 7.81
N ARG A 621 0.81 -22.15 6.70
CA ARG A 621 0.56 -21.21 5.60
C ARG A 621 -0.70 -21.58 4.83
N PRO A 622 -1.80 -20.82 4.98
CA PRO A 622 -3.04 -21.11 4.26
C PRO A 622 -2.97 -20.71 2.80
N SER A 623 -3.79 -21.36 1.98
CA SER A 623 -4.09 -20.94 0.62
C SER A 623 -5.61 -20.84 0.43
N TYR A 624 -6.02 -19.86 -0.39
CA TYR A 624 -7.44 -19.62 -0.68
C TYR A 624 -7.63 -19.47 -2.19
N ASP A 625 -8.51 -20.27 -2.75
CA ASP A 625 -8.94 -20.13 -4.13
C ASP A 625 -9.89 -18.92 -4.33
N LEU A 626 -10.14 -18.55 -5.58
CA LEU A 626 -11.00 -17.42 -5.90
C LEU A 626 -12.43 -17.58 -5.36
N ALA A 627 -12.95 -18.81 -5.31
CA ALA A 627 -14.30 -19.10 -4.79
C ALA A 627 -14.37 -18.79 -3.29
N THR A 628 -13.38 -19.21 -2.53
CA THR A 628 -13.23 -18.94 -1.09
C THR A 628 -13.04 -17.44 -0.84
N ILE A 629 -12.15 -16.79 -1.59
CA ILE A 629 -11.92 -15.34 -1.52
C ILE A 629 -13.23 -14.59 -1.78
N ARG A 630 -13.95 -14.94 -2.86
CA ARG A 630 -15.23 -14.32 -3.21
C ARG A 630 -16.29 -14.52 -2.12
N ARG A 631 -16.38 -15.71 -1.54
CA ARG A 631 -17.31 -16.02 -0.42
C ARG A 631 -17.07 -15.08 0.75
N TRP A 632 -15.83 -14.97 1.22
CA TRP A 632 -15.50 -14.16 2.38
C TRP A 632 -15.53 -12.65 2.10
N LEU A 633 -15.23 -12.24 0.88
CA LEU A 633 -15.41 -10.87 0.44
C LEU A 633 -16.89 -10.44 0.46
N VAL A 634 -17.83 -11.31 0.10
CA VAL A 634 -19.28 -11.06 0.25
C VAL A 634 -19.66 -10.86 1.72
N VAL A 635 -19.12 -11.68 2.62
CA VAL A 635 -19.35 -11.55 4.06
C VAL A 635 -18.79 -10.21 4.55
N PHE A 636 -17.54 -9.88 4.19
CA PHE A 636 -16.94 -8.59 4.54
C PHE A 636 -17.79 -7.41 4.07
N ILE A 637 -18.15 -7.37 2.81
CA ILE A 637 -18.92 -6.27 2.20
C ILE A 637 -20.24 -6.07 2.94
N LYS A 638 -21.02 -7.13 3.16
CA LYS A 638 -22.29 -7.06 3.88
C LYS A 638 -22.11 -6.56 5.31
N ARG A 639 -21.11 -7.10 6.02
CA ARG A 639 -20.87 -6.70 7.40
C ARG A 639 -20.33 -5.28 7.48
N PHE A 640 -19.31 -4.96 6.73
CA PHE A 640 -18.61 -3.67 6.82
C PHE A 640 -19.48 -2.47 6.42
N PHE A 641 -20.12 -2.54 5.25
CA PHE A 641 -20.84 -1.38 4.68
C PHE A 641 -22.29 -1.25 5.17
N ALA A 642 -22.94 -2.34 5.54
CA ALA A 642 -24.33 -2.30 6.02
C ALA A 642 -24.43 -2.50 7.52
N PHE A 643 -24.10 -3.68 8.02
CA PHE A 643 -24.41 -4.10 9.37
C PHE A 643 -23.54 -3.43 10.45
N SER A 644 -22.23 -3.39 10.25
CA SER A 644 -21.28 -2.97 11.29
C SER A 644 -21.24 -1.48 11.53
N GLN A 645 -21.65 -0.66 10.56
CA GLN A 645 -21.59 0.79 10.69
C GLN A 645 -22.47 1.30 11.84
N PHE A 646 -23.65 0.71 12.03
CA PHE A 646 -24.51 1.04 13.17
C PHE A 646 -23.80 0.78 14.52
N LYS A 647 -23.12 -0.36 14.66
CA LYS A 647 -22.37 -0.73 15.86
C LYS A 647 -21.22 0.23 16.15
N ARG A 648 -20.58 0.80 15.11
CA ARG A 648 -19.47 1.75 15.24
C ARG A 648 -19.89 3.17 15.66
N SER A 649 -21.19 3.48 15.65
CA SER A 649 -21.68 4.83 15.97
C SER A 649 -21.30 5.28 17.40
N ALA A 650 -21.21 4.36 18.35
CA ALA A 650 -20.88 4.62 19.76
C ALA A 650 -19.45 4.18 20.13
N LEU A 651 -18.52 4.17 19.20
CA LEU A 651 -17.14 3.74 19.43
C LEU A 651 -16.44 4.63 20.48
N PRO A 652 -15.80 4.06 21.52
CA PRO A 652 -14.99 4.82 22.46
C PRO A 652 -13.81 5.52 21.80
N ASN A 653 -13.24 6.52 22.49
CA ASN A 653 -11.99 7.14 22.05
C ASN A 653 -10.84 6.14 22.16
N GLY A 654 -9.90 6.21 21.21
CA GLY A 654 -8.67 5.44 21.18
C GLY A 654 -7.66 6.05 20.22
N PRO A 655 -6.37 5.71 20.32
CA PRO A 655 -5.35 6.24 19.44
C PRO A 655 -5.46 5.62 18.05
N LYS A 656 -5.18 6.43 17.03
CA LYS A 656 -4.97 5.91 15.67
C LYS A 656 -3.55 5.35 15.58
N VAL A 657 -3.41 4.09 15.21
CA VAL A 657 -2.11 3.40 15.14
C VAL A 657 -1.54 3.44 13.73
N SER A 658 -2.30 3.03 12.72
CA SER A 658 -1.81 2.96 11.34
C SER A 658 -2.59 3.86 10.38
N ALA A 659 -1.96 4.23 9.26
CA ALA A 659 -2.66 4.91 8.15
C ALA A 659 -3.64 3.94 7.49
N GLY A 660 -4.93 4.31 7.41
CA GLY A 660 -5.98 3.41 6.93
C GLY A 660 -6.43 2.36 7.95
N GLY A 661 -6.09 2.54 9.23
CA GLY A 661 -6.41 1.63 10.33
C GLY A 661 -7.28 2.25 11.42
N ALA A 662 -8.19 3.18 11.10
CA ALA A 662 -9.08 3.77 12.09
C ALA A 662 -10.53 3.83 11.59
N LEU A 663 -11.43 3.36 12.44
CA LEU A 663 -12.87 3.30 12.17
C LEU A 663 -13.69 4.27 13.04
N SER A 664 -13.00 5.17 13.76
CA SER A 664 -13.69 6.16 14.59
C SER A 664 -14.55 7.10 13.74
N PRO A 665 -15.85 7.24 14.05
CA PRO A 665 -16.74 8.16 13.32
C PRO A 665 -16.36 9.64 13.51
N ARG A 666 -15.49 9.92 14.47
CA ARG A 666 -14.92 11.26 14.71
C ARG A 666 -13.65 11.54 13.89
N GLY A 667 -13.10 10.51 13.26
CA GLY A 667 -11.80 10.55 12.59
C GLY A 667 -11.86 10.17 11.11
N GLU A 668 -11.28 9.04 10.77
CA GLU A 668 -10.93 8.67 9.41
C GLU A 668 -12.09 8.09 8.60
N TRP A 669 -12.92 7.22 9.21
CA TRP A 669 -14.03 6.58 8.51
C TRP A 669 -15.37 7.18 8.94
N ARG A 670 -16.07 7.80 8.00
CA ARG A 670 -17.41 8.38 8.23
C ARG A 670 -18.36 7.82 7.18
N ALA A 671 -19.34 7.06 7.63
CA ALA A 671 -20.41 6.55 6.78
C ALA A 671 -21.75 6.67 7.53
N PRO A 672 -22.89 6.75 6.83
CA PRO A 672 -24.20 6.69 7.48
C PRO A 672 -24.41 5.32 8.12
N SER A 673 -25.04 5.29 9.29
CA SER A 673 -25.28 4.05 10.04
C SER A 673 -26.42 3.19 9.48
N ASP A 674 -27.20 3.74 8.56
CA ASP A 674 -28.32 3.15 7.85
C ASP A 674 -28.04 2.89 6.35
N GLY A 675 -26.75 2.84 5.99
CA GLY A 675 -26.29 2.50 4.65
C GLY A 675 -26.55 1.04 4.28
N ASN A 676 -26.34 0.72 3.00
CA ASN A 676 -26.43 -0.64 2.47
C ASN A 676 -25.18 -1.03 1.67
N ALA A 677 -25.08 -2.30 1.30
CA ALA A 677 -23.91 -2.86 0.60
C ALA A 677 -24.15 -3.11 -0.89
N GLU A 678 -25.30 -2.73 -1.44
CA GLU A 678 -25.80 -3.16 -2.76
C GLU A 678 -24.84 -2.80 -3.90
N VAL A 679 -24.27 -1.59 -3.89
CA VAL A 679 -23.40 -1.14 -4.99
C VAL A 679 -22.10 -1.97 -5.06
N TRP A 680 -21.54 -2.35 -3.92
CA TRP A 680 -20.33 -3.18 -3.85
C TRP A 680 -20.62 -4.63 -4.22
N LEU A 681 -21.75 -5.18 -3.75
CA LEU A 681 -22.18 -6.53 -4.10
C LEU A 681 -22.49 -6.64 -5.60
N ALA A 682 -23.15 -5.65 -6.19
CA ALA A 682 -23.42 -5.62 -7.62
C ALA A 682 -22.15 -5.48 -8.46
N GLU A 683 -21.13 -4.76 -7.97
CA GLU A 683 -19.84 -4.66 -8.63
C GLU A 683 -19.09 -6.00 -8.59
N LEU A 684 -19.05 -6.66 -7.44
CA LEU A 684 -18.46 -7.99 -7.27
C LEU A 684 -19.14 -9.03 -8.15
N GLU A 685 -20.48 -9.04 -8.16
CA GLU A 685 -21.26 -10.01 -8.93
C GLU A 685 -21.03 -9.90 -10.44
N ARG A 686 -20.81 -8.69 -10.95
CA ARG A 686 -20.56 -8.46 -12.38
C ARG A 686 -19.16 -8.76 -12.82
N ASN A 687 -18.17 -8.53 -11.94
CA ASN A 687 -16.77 -8.44 -12.34
C ASN A 687 -15.88 -9.56 -11.76
N VAL A 688 -16.38 -10.36 -10.82
CA VAL A 688 -15.64 -11.50 -10.26
C VAL A 688 -16.31 -12.80 -10.67
N PRO A 689 -15.59 -13.73 -11.31
CA PRO A 689 -16.12 -15.03 -11.70
C PRO A 689 -16.76 -15.79 -10.53
N LYS A 690 -17.79 -16.57 -10.81
CA LYS A 690 -18.42 -17.49 -9.84
C LYS A 690 -17.70 -18.84 -9.91
N ALA A 691 -16.45 -18.92 -9.89
CA ALA A 691 -15.62 -20.14 -9.94
C ALA A 691 -16.23 -21.31 -10.77
#